data_032ce1b8ede43cbc73a145f73b6be08b
#
_entry.id   032ce1b8ede43cbc73a145f73b6be08b
#
_cell.length_a   1.000
_cell.length_b   1.000
_cell.length_c   1.000
_cell.angle_alpha   90.00
_cell.angle_beta   90.00
_cell.angle_gamma   90.00
#
_symmetry.space_group_name_H-M   'P 1'
#
loop_
_entity.id
_entity.type
_entity.pdbx_description
1 polymer ?
#
loop_
_entity_poly.entity_id
_entity_poly.type
_entity_poly.pdbx_seq_one_letter_code
_entity_poly.pdbx_strand_id
1 'polypeptide(L)'
;MKSNNGLQIIIRITVCVTMLSSLIGAFMLHSTPSHRESGSVLILVSVAAAVLWVLEEVVFHNHTRKYVAKLSTMISKTERDSLLNFPAPAIIIDSENVIVWYNRLFGRQVYSEEEAYGIDLTELMNIDMDKIYTSDGDLVCTNSHFYKAKAIHTDTNGELSMVYFNDVTDYVELEYEFRMSHKAVIIITIDNFDELMSNIRESEKAHVVVEIEKLIEEFLENTTAVSKKVASDKFYVYMEERHLAPIIEQRFKILEQARKIAVGERSNLTLSIGVGRDGANLAESEKFAKQALEMCLGRGGDQAAVKEDGEFKFFGGISSAPDKNNKTRIRMVAKAMLELICNHDKVLIMGHRFGDLDSVGSATGFCCAIRNMVREAYVVVDPEQNLSKTLINYINENESEHYYITPQEGLERLDDNTLLVVTDTHNPALVESKDILARAKNVVVIDHHRRMVNGIEPTIMSFLEPNASSACELVTALIEYFGEDSNITVHAAEALLAGIMLDTKNFIMKTGVSTFEAAAFLKKKGADTIAVKKLFANSIETYHQKSSLINSAHLYKECAVAYTEESFSDIRIAASQAADELLGITGVKASFVIYETNGVINISARSMGACNVQIVMESLGGGGHLTMAATQLNCSMNEARKRLADAIDEYWENNSQE
;
A
#
# COMPACT_ATOMS: atom_id res chain seq x y z
N MET A 1 -24.46 27.25 -35.94
CA MET A 1 -23.33 26.93 -36.84
C MET A 1 -23.03 25.44 -36.97
N LYS A 2 -23.25 24.58 -35.97
CA LYS A 2 -23.07 23.11 -36.09
C LYS A 2 -23.78 22.43 -37.28
N SER A 3 -24.90 22.97 -37.75
CA SER A 3 -25.62 22.43 -38.93
C SER A 3 -24.93 22.71 -40.26
N ASN A 4 -24.06 23.74 -40.36
CA ASN A 4 -23.41 24.09 -41.60
C ASN A 4 -22.08 23.35 -41.83
N ASN A 5 -21.34 23.05 -40.76
CA ASN A 5 -20.05 22.37 -40.90
C ASN A 5 -20.19 20.92 -41.38
N GLY A 6 -21.24 20.20 -40.91
CA GLY A 6 -21.52 18.86 -41.40
C GLY A 6 -21.91 18.83 -42.90
N LEU A 7 -22.68 19.81 -43.33
CA LEU A 7 -23.06 19.93 -44.76
C LEU A 7 -21.83 20.29 -45.62
N GLN A 8 -20.95 21.15 -45.16
CA GLN A 8 -19.71 21.53 -45.86
C GLN A 8 -18.70 20.38 -45.96
N ILE A 9 -18.53 19.58 -44.90
CA ILE A 9 -17.68 18.38 -44.92
C ILE A 9 -18.24 17.38 -45.96
N ILE A 10 -19.56 17.18 -45.99
CA ILE A 10 -20.21 16.29 -46.97
C ILE A 10 -20.00 16.81 -48.39
N ILE A 11 -20.15 18.11 -48.62
CA ILE A 11 -19.92 18.73 -49.94
C ILE A 11 -18.44 18.57 -50.36
N ARG A 12 -17.48 18.83 -49.47
CA ARG A 12 -16.03 18.66 -49.73
C ARG A 12 -15.67 17.22 -50.10
N ILE A 13 -16.18 16.25 -49.32
CA ILE A 13 -15.97 14.82 -49.60
C ILE A 13 -16.60 14.44 -50.92
N THR A 14 -17.81 14.92 -51.20
CA THR A 14 -18.53 14.62 -52.48
C THR A 14 -17.78 15.19 -53.68
N VAL A 15 -17.28 16.41 -53.60
CA VAL A 15 -16.48 17.04 -54.65
C VAL A 15 -15.15 16.30 -54.87
N CYS A 16 -14.44 15.94 -53.81
CA CYS A 16 -13.21 15.13 -53.92
C CYS A 16 -13.46 13.76 -54.57
N VAL A 17 -14.53 13.06 -54.16
CA VAL A 17 -14.88 11.75 -54.72
C VAL A 17 -15.30 11.86 -56.17
N THR A 18 -16.07 12.88 -56.54
CA THR A 18 -16.46 13.12 -57.95
C THR A 18 -15.27 13.51 -58.83
N MET A 19 -14.33 14.31 -58.32
CA MET A 19 -13.06 14.60 -59.03
C MET A 19 -12.23 13.34 -59.25
N LEU A 20 -12.04 12.52 -58.20
CA LEU A 20 -11.22 11.32 -58.32
C LEU A 20 -11.85 10.28 -59.25
N SER A 21 -13.16 10.07 -59.15
CA SER A 21 -13.89 9.11 -59.97
C SER A 21 -13.96 9.55 -61.46
N SER A 22 -14.13 10.86 -61.72
CA SER A 22 -14.14 11.39 -63.11
C SER A 22 -12.74 11.36 -63.69
N LEU A 23 -11.67 11.58 -62.92
CA LEU A 23 -10.28 11.48 -63.39
C LEU A 23 -9.90 10.04 -63.76
N ILE A 24 -10.29 9.08 -62.93
CA ILE A 24 -10.08 7.65 -63.21
C ILE A 24 -10.88 7.20 -64.42
N GLY A 25 -12.15 7.62 -64.51
CA GLY A 25 -13.00 7.34 -65.69
C GLY A 25 -12.45 7.95 -66.97
N ALA A 26 -11.95 9.19 -66.94
CA ALA A 26 -11.30 9.86 -68.03
C ALA A 26 -10.05 9.12 -68.49
N PHE A 27 -9.22 8.67 -67.59
CA PHE A 27 -8.01 7.90 -67.92
C PHE A 27 -8.34 6.55 -68.55
N MET A 28 -9.35 5.84 -68.05
CA MET A 28 -9.79 4.56 -68.60
C MET A 28 -10.42 4.70 -70.02
N LEU A 29 -11.23 5.73 -70.28
CA LEU A 29 -11.91 5.95 -71.55
C LEU A 29 -11.01 6.58 -72.62
N HIS A 30 -10.02 7.38 -72.22
CA HIS A 30 -9.09 8.00 -73.16
C HIS A 30 -8.09 7.01 -73.75
N SER A 31 -7.87 5.86 -73.09
CA SER A 31 -7.03 4.78 -73.60
C SER A 31 -7.70 3.93 -74.71
N THR A 32 -9.01 4.08 -74.94
CA THR A 32 -9.76 3.33 -75.95
C THR A 32 -10.20 4.24 -77.10
N PRO A 33 -9.83 3.96 -78.34
CA PRO A 33 -10.10 4.86 -79.52
C PRO A 33 -11.58 5.15 -79.78
N SER A 34 -12.49 4.25 -79.39
CA SER A 34 -13.94 4.37 -79.61
C SER A 34 -14.67 5.26 -78.57
N HIS A 35 -14.02 5.68 -77.47
CA HIS A 35 -14.67 6.43 -76.38
C HIS A 35 -13.96 7.75 -76.06
N ARG A 36 -13.16 8.28 -76.94
CA ARG A 36 -12.33 9.48 -76.71
C ARG A 36 -13.16 10.74 -76.44
N GLU A 37 -14.34 10.87 -77.02
CA GLU A 37 -15.26 11.99 -76.75
C GLU A 37 -15.81 11.93 -75.27
N SER A 38 -16.16 10.73 -74.80
CA SER A 38 -16.64 10.54 -73.43
C SER A 38 -15.54 10.82 -72.40
N GLY A 39 -14.28 10.49 -72.68
CA GLY A 39 -13.12 10.83 -71.85
C GLY A 39 -12.90 12.35 -71.75
N SER A 40 -13.10 13.09 -72.84
CA SER A 40 -12.98 14.56 -72.85
C SER A 40 -14.06 15.25 -72.04
N VAL A 41 -15.29 14.72 -72.00
CA VAL A 41 -16.38 15.22 -71.15
C VAL A 41 -16.06 15.02 -69.69
N LEU A 42 -15.49 13.87 -69.29
CA LEU A 42 -15.11 13.58 -67.91
C LEU A 42 -13.95 14.47 -67.46
N ILE A 43 -13.00 14.82 -68.31
CA ILE A 43 -11.94 15.79 -67.95
C ILE A 43 -12.57 17.17 -67.69
N LEU A 44 -13.55 17.57 -68.52
CA LEU A 44 -14.24 18.84 -68.39
C LEU A 44 -15.03 18.91 -67.06
N VAL A 45 -15.64 17.80 -66.60
CA VAL A 45 -16.31 17.67 -65.31
C VAL A 45 -15.32 17.76 -64.17
N SER A 46 -14.13 17.14 -64.29
CA SER A 46 -13.09 17.22 -63.28
C SER A 46 -12.55 18.65 -63.11
N VAL A 47 -12.33 19.35 -64.20
CA VAL A 47 -11.90 20.75 -64.21
C VAL A 47 -12.98 21.66 -63.63
N ALA A 48 -14.25 21.43 -63.92
CA ALA A 48 -15.36 22.18 -63.35
C ALA A 48 -15.49 21.95 -61.83
N ALA A 49 -15.32 20.72 -61.38
CA ALA A 49 -15.32 20.39 -59.96
C ALA A 49 -14.13 21.02 -59.22
N ALA A 50 -12.94 21.07 -59.82
CA ALA A 50 -11.77 21.75 -59.27
C ALA A 50 -11.99 23.27 -59.10
N VAL A 51 -12.60 23.89 -60.15
CA VAL A 51 -12.95 25.31 -60.12
C VAL A 51 -13.99 25.60 -59.04
N LEU A 52 -15.00 24.75 -58.88
CA LEU A 52 -16.00 24.89 -57.82
C LEU A 52 -15.38 24.74 -56.43
N TRP A 53 -14.45 23.84 -56.24
CA TRP A 53 -13.74 23.68 -54.99
C TRP A 53 -12.89 24.90 -54.64
N VAL A 54 -12.14 25.44 -55.60
CA VAL A 54 -11.36 26.68 -55.42
C VAL A 54 -12.27 27.87 -55.11
N LEU A 55 -13.41 27.98 -55.79
CA LEU A 55 -14.39 29.03 -55.55
C LEU A 55 -14.99 28.92 -54.15
N GLU A 56 -15.32 27.72 -53.68
CA GLU A 56 -15.82 27.47 -52.34
C GLU A 56 -14.77 27.87 -51.29
N GLU A 57 -13.51 27.48 -51.49
CA GLU A 57 -12.39 27.83 -50.58
C GLU A 57 -12.19 29.36 -50.52
N VAL A 58 -12.24 30.05 -51.62
CA VAL A 58 -12.15 31.52 -51.71
C VAL A 58 -13.36 32.20 -51.04
N VAL A 59 -14.57 31.66 -51.22
CA VAL A 59 -15.77 32.18 -50.60
C VAL A 59 -15.74 31.97 -49.07
N PHE A 60 -15.31 30.80 -48.65
CA PHE A 60 -15.15 30.50 -47.22
C PHE A 60 -14.10 31.40 -46.55
N HIS A 61 -12.95 31.53 -47.17
CA HIS A 61 -11.88 32.40 -46.68
C HIS A 61 -12.31 33.88 -46.62
N ASN A 62 -13.03 34.33 -47.63
CA ASN A 62 -13.59 35.69 -47.67
C ASN A 62 -14.73 35.89 -46.65
N HIS A 63 -15.54 34.87 -46.38
CA HIS A 63 -16.61 34.94 -45.40
C HIS A 63 -16.02 35.00 -43.98
N THR A 64 -15.02 34.16 -43.69
CA THR A 64 -14.30 34.18 -42.41
C THR A 64 -13.59 35.53 -42.19
N ARG A 65 -12.89 36.06 -43.21
CA ARG A 65 -12.30 37.41 -43.15
C ARG A 65 -13.32 38.53 -42.93
N LYS A 66 -14.48 38.45 -43.59
CA LYS A 66 -15.56 39.43 -43.38
C LYS A 66 -16.19 39.35 -42.00
N TYR A 67 -16.31 38.14 -41.44
CA TYR A 67 -16.82 37.91 -40.10
C TYR A 67 -15.85 38.48 -39.04
N VAL A 68 -14.57 38.19 -39.17
CA VAL A 68 -13.50 38.74 -38.32
C VAL A 68 -13.41 40.26 -38.46
N ALA A 69 -13.53 40.79 -39.69
CA ALA A 69 -13.56 42.27 -39.90
C ALA A 69 -14.79 42.95 -39.30
N LYS A 70 -15.96 42.29 -39.31
CA LYS A 70 -17.19 42.81 -38.69
C LYS A 70 -17.07 42.82 -37.18
N LEU A 71 -16.51 41.80 -36.55
CA LEU A 71 -16.20 41.78 -35.11
C LEU A 71 -15.15 42.83 -34.74
N SER A 72 -14.13 43.02 -35.56
CA SER A 72 -13.11 44.07 -35.41
C SER A 72 -13.66 45.51 -35.51
N THR A 73 -14.78 45.76 -36.20
CA THR A 73 -15.41 47.10 -36.29
C THR A 73 -16.34 47.38 -35.11
N MET A 74 -16.76 46.37 -34.35
CA MET A 74 -17.59 46.59 -33.12
C MET A 74 -16.77 47.08 -31.94
N ILE A 75 -15.44 47.00 -31.97
CA ILE A 75 -14.53 47.49 -30.93
C ILE A 75 -14.14 48.95 -31.28
N SER A 76 -14.32 49.90 -30.37
CA SER A 76 -13.94 51.30 -30.59
C SER A 76 -12.43 51.42 -30.86
N LYS A 77 -12.00 52.46 -31.58
CA LYS A 77 -10.58 52.63 -31.95
C LYS A 77 -9.65 52.66 -30.71
N THR A 78 -10.13 53.20 -29.62
CA THR A 78 -9.37 53.31 -28.35
C THR A 78 -9.28 51.95 -27.64
N GLU A 79 -10.35 51.12 -27.66
CA GLU A 79 -10.37 49.78 -27.13
C GLU A 79 -9.50 48.82 -27.97
N ARG A 80 -9.52 49.01 -29.28
CA ARG A 80 -8.67 48.25 -30.20
C ARG A 80 -7.19 48.51 -30.00
N ASP A 81 -6.78 49.78 -29.79
CA ASP A 81 -5.39 50.14 -29.54
C ASP A 81 -4.94 49.58 -28.18
N SER A 82 -5.82 49.55 -27.16
CA SER A 82 -5.56 48.97 -25.85
C SER A 82 -5.39 47.43 -25.90
N LEU A 83 -6.23 46.75 -26.66
CA LEU A 83 -6.13 45.28 -26.86
C LEU A 83 -4.90 44.90 -27.67
N LEU A 84 -4.53 45.63 -28.73
CA LEU A 84 -3.33 45.38 -29.51
C LEU A 84 -2.03 45.56 -28.68
N ASN A 85 -2.04 46.50 -27.74
CA ASN A 85 -0.93 46.82 -26.87
C ASN A 85 -1.06 46.16 -25.47
N PHE A 86 -2.01 45.22 -25.30
CA PHE A 86 -2.15 44.48 -24.05
C PHE A 86 -0.83 43.79 -23.69
N PRO A 87 -0.31 43.95 -22.45
CA PRO A 87 1.06 43.58 -22.09
C PRO A 87 1.27 42.04 -21.90
N ALA A 88 0.22 41.26 -22.11
CA ALA A 88 0.28 39.81 -22.04
C ALA A 88 -0.28 39.17 -23.34
N PRO A 89 0.08 37.94 -23.69
CA PRO A 89 -0.57 37.16 -24.72
C PRO A 89 -2.08 37.10 -24.45
N ALA A 90 -2.89 37.44 -25.44
CA ALA A 90 -4.34 37.49 -25.28
C ALA A 90 -5.05 37.07 -26.56
N ILE A 91 -6.20 36.43 -26.39
CA ILE A 91 -7.13 36.00 -27.46
C ILE A 91 -8.55 36.40 -27.08
N ILE A 92 -9.41 36.48 -28.05
CA ILE A 92 -10.87 36.56 -27.88
C ILE A 92 -11.45 35.31 -28.49
N ILE A 93 -12.29 34.63 -27.73
CA ILE A 93 -13.01 33.42 -28.15
C ILE A 93 -14.51 33.71 -28.16
N ASP A 94 -15.24 33.00 -29.04
CA ASP A 94 -16.71 33.04 -29.08
C ASP A 94 -17.31 31.98 -28.11
N SER A 95 -18.62 31.85 -28.13
CA SER A 95 -19.37 30.89 -27.29
C SER A 95 -19.13 29.42 -27.64
N GLU A 96 -18.46 29.13 -28.76
CA GLU A 96 -18.05 27.79 -29.17
C GLU A 96 -16.54 27.57 -28.94
N ASN A 97 -15.88 28.43 -28.16
CA ASN A 97 -14.44 28.43 -27.82
C ASN A 97 -13.52 28.68 -29.04
N VAL A 98 -14.06 29.18 -30.13
CA VAL A 98 -13.29 29.43 -31.36
C VAL A 98 -12.58 30.79 -31.26
N ILE A 99 -11.29 30.83 -31.63
CA ILE A 99 -10.47 32.05 -31.59
C ILE A 99 -10.92 32.99 -32.71
N VAL A 100 -11.49 34.13 -32.32
CA VAL A 100 -11.94 35.18 -33.23
C VAL A 100 -10.96 36.35 -33.36
N TRP A 101 -10.07 36.48 -32.39
CA TRP A 101 -9.01 37.50 -32.38
C TRP A 101 -7.87 37.08 -31.44
N TYR A 102 -6.65 37.51 -31.75
CA TYR A 102 -5.50 37.39 -30.88
C TYR A 102 -4.53 38.57 -31.10
N ASN A 103 -3.73 38.88 -30.02
CA ASN A 103 -2.71 39.92 -30.14
C ASN A 103 -1.37 39.32 -30.65
N ARG A 104 -0.43 40.22 -30.96
CA ARG A 104 0.88 39.84 -31.48
C ARG A 104 1.71 39.00 -30.49
N LEU A 105 1.51 39.18 -29.20
CA LEU A 105 2.23 38.43 -28.15
C LEU A 105 1.79 36.96 -28.16
N PHE A 106 0.49 36.70 -28.26
CA PHE A 106 -0.02 35.32 -28.36
C PHE A 106 0.59 34.59 -29.56
N GLY A 107 0.59 35.19 -30.75
CA GLY A 107 1.17 34.59 -31.96
C GLY A 107 2.70 34.42 -31.92
N ARG A 108 3.40 35.06 -30.95
CA ARG A 108 4.85 34.93 -30.82
C ARG A 108 5.32 34.03 -29.66
N GLN A 109 4.59 34.04 -28.57
CA GLN A 109 5.02 33.44 -27.32
C GLN A 109 4.28 32.14 -27.02
N VAL A 110 2.97 32.09 -27.33
CA VAL A 110 2.11 30.97 -26.95
C VAL A 110 1.89 30.01 -28.12
N TYR A 111 1.61 30.58 -29.31
CA TYR A 111 1.35 29.80 -30.53
C TYR A 111 2.15 30.34 -31.71
N SER A 112 3.25 29.68 -32.01
CA SER A 112 4.23 30.13 -33.02
C SER A 112 3.94 29.62 -34.45
N GLU A 113 2.84 28.90 -34.67
CA GLU A 113 2.44 28.38 -35.98
C GLU A 113 1.51 29.35 -36.74
N GLU A 114 1.23 29.04 -38.02
CA GLU A 114 0.51 29.93 -38.91
C GLU A 114 -0.98 30.11 -38.56
N GLU A 115 -1.47 31.31 -38.36
CA GLU A 115 -2.88 31.76 -38.17
C GLU A 115 -3.75 30.91 -37.20
N ALA A 116 -3.88 31.39 -35.95
CA ALA A 116 -4.77 30.78 -34.94
C ALA A 116 -6.27 31.14 -35.10
N TYR A 117 -6.65 31.91 -36.12
CA TYR A 117 -8.04 32.32 -36.35
C TYR A 117 -8.93 31.14 -36.76
N GLY A 118 -10.08 31.02 -36.10
CA GLY A 118 -11.08 30.01 -36.40
C GLY A 118 -10.78 28.61 -35.86
N ILE A 119 -9.75 28.50 -35.03
CA ILE A 119 -9.40 27.23 -34.36
C ILE A 119 -10.06 27.21 -32.95
N ASP A 120 -10.56 26.07 -32.55
CA ASP A 120 -11.04 25.84 -31.18
C ASP A 120 -9.84 25.85 -30.20
N LEU A 121 -9.93 26.62 -29.14
CA LEU A 121 -8.87 26.76 -28.12
C LEU A 121 -8.50 25.41 -27.49
N THR A 122 -9.48 24.52 -27.30
CA THR A 122 -9.25 23.19 -26.73
C THR A 122 -8.53 22.21 -27.67
N GLU A 123 -8.64 22.44 -29.00
CA GLU A 123 -7.85 21.69 -30.00
C GLU A 123 -6.40 22.20 -30.07
N LEU A 124 -6.21 23.51 -29.77
CA LEU A 124 -4.91 24.14 -29.85
C LEU A 124 -4.00 23.79 -28.68
N MET A 125 -4.57 23.67 -27.50
CA MET A 125 -3.83 23.38 -26.26
C MET A 125 -4.70 22.65 -25.24
N ASN A 126 -4.06 21.88 -24.37
CA ASN A 126 -4.75 21.19 -23.27
C ASN A 126 -5.12 22.21 -22.18
N ILE A 127 -6.35 22.72 -22.23
CA ILE A 127 -6.88 23.77 -21.36
C ILE A 127 -8.27 23.38 -20.85
N ASP A 128 -8.48 23.60 -19.55
CA ASP A 128 -9.76 23.36 -18.89
C ASP A 128 -10.61 24.64 -18.94
N MET A 129 -11.65 24.62 -19.79
CA MET A 129 -12.50 25.78 -20.03
C MET A 129 -13.28 26.22 -18.79
N ASP A 130 -13.59 25.33 -17.86
CA ASP A 130 -14.27 25.70 -16.62
C ASP A 130 -13.30 26.39 -15.65
N LYS A 131 -12.05 25.95 -15.60
CA LYS A 131 -11.03 26.52 -14.71
C LYS A 131 -10.58 27.93 -15.11
N ILE A 132 -10.51 28.24 -16.40
CA ILE A 132 -10.03 29.55 -16.84
C ILE A 132 -10.93 30.71 -16.35
N TYR A 133 -12.19 30.43 -16.04
CA TYR A 133 -13.12 31.43 -15.48
C TYR A 133 -13.03 31.56 -13.95
N THR A 134 -12.25 30.71 -13.30
CA THR A 134 -12.04 30.80 -11.85
C THR A 134 -10.97 31.86 -11.50
N SER A 135 -10.93 32.26 -10.24
CA SER A 135 -9.89 33.20 -9.73
C SER A 135 -8.48 32.67 -9.94
N ASP A 136 -8.32 31.33 -9.94
CA ASP A 136 -7.03 30.68 -10.06
C ASP A 136 -6.58 30.48 -11.50
N GLY A 137 -7.52 30.37 -12.44
CA GLY A 137 -7.23 30.07 -13.83
C GLY A 137 -6.72 28.65 -14.05
N ASP A 138 -6.35 28.33 -15.27
CA ASP A 138 -5.75 27.03 -15.63
C ASP A 138 -4.29 27.17 -16.01
N LEU A 139 -3.47 26.17 -15.69
CA LEU A 139 -2.04 26.14 -16.01
C LEU A 139 -1.81 25.37 -17.30
N VAL A 140 -1.34 26.08 -18.30
CA VAL A 140 -1.07 25.53 -19.65
C VAL A 140 0.42 25.54 -19.92
N CYS A 141 0.95 24.42 -20.41
CA CYS A 141 2.33 24.31 -20.88
C CYS A 141 2.38 24.31 -22.41
N THR A 142 3.09 25.26 -22.99
CA THR A 142 3.32 25.34 -24.43
C THR A 142 4.69 25.92 -24.73
N ASN A 143 5.37 25.41 -25.77
CA ASN A 143 6.72 25.84 -26.16
C ASN A 143 7.74 25.89 -25.01
N SER A 144 7.66 24.93 -24.07
CA SER A 144 8.50 24.86 -22.87
C SER A 144 8.31 26.02 -21.90
N HIS A 145 7.20 26.76 -21.99
CA HIS A 145 6.81 27.80 -21.04
C HIS A 145 5.49 27.45 -20.37
N PHE A 146 5.32 27.89 -19.15
CA PHE A 146 4.09 27.73 -18.35
C PHE A 146 3.31 29.03 -18.30
N TYR A 147 2.08 28.98 -18.77
CA TYR A 147 1.17 30.12 -18.77
C TYR A 147 -0.02 29.86 -17.87
N LYS A 148 -0.39 30.85 -17.07
CA LYS A 148 -1.65 30.84 -16.34
C LYS A 148 -2.72 31.51 -17.16
N ALA A 149 -3.60 30.70 -17.78
CA ALA A 149 -4.71 31.16 -18.61
C ALA A 149 -5.89 31.57 -17.74
N LYS A 150 -6.44 32.76 -18.00
CA LYS A 150 -7.66 33.27 -17.36
C LYS A 150 -8.58 33.90 -18.37
N ALA A 151 -9.89 33.68 -18.20
CA ALA A 151 -10.93 34.24 -19.06
C ALA A 151 -11.78 35.30 -18.34
N ILE A 152 -12.19 36.29 -19.11
CA ILE A 152 -13.12 37.35 -18.69
C ILE A 152 -14.15 37.53 -19.80
N HIS A 153 -15.45 37.54 -19.47
CA HIS A 153 -16.50 37.89 -20.42
C HIS A 153 -16.38 39.37 -20.81
N THR A 154 -16.36 39.63 -22.11
CA THR A 154 -16.17 41.00 -22.64
C THR A 154 -17.48 41.72 -22.97
N ASP A 155 -18.59 40.97 -22.99
CA ASP A 155 -19.91 41.49 -23.26
C ASP A 155 -20.94 41.06 -22.23
N THR A 156 -22.06 41.81 -22.15
CA THR A 156 -23.15 41.51 -21.22
C THR A 156 -23.96 40.27 -21.58
N ASN A 157 -23.80 39.73 -22.77
CA ASN A 157 -24.54 38.58 -23.29
C ASN A 157 -23.73 37.29 -23.19
N GLY A 158 -22.40 37.35 -22.87
CA GLY A 158 -21.51 36.19 -22.78
C GLY A 158 -21.17 35.57 -24.12
N GLU A 159 -21.36 36.30 -25.24
CA GLU A 159 -21.05 35.81 -26.59
C GLU A 159 -19.55 35.83 -26.89
N LEU A 160 -18.77 36.66 -26.19
CA LEU A 160 -17.33 36.81 -26.38
C LEU A 160 -16.62 36.81 -25.02
N SER A 161 -15.52 36.10 -24.95
CA SER A 161 -14.64 36.05 -23.80
C SER A 161 -13.21 36.38 -24.19
N MET A 162 -12.54 37.19 -23.41
CA MET A 162 -11.10 37.43 -23.53
C MET A 162 -10.34 36.46 -22.63
N VAL A 163 -9.44 35.69 -23.20
CA VAL A 163 -8.51 34.83 -22.48
C VAL A 163 -7.13 35.45 -22.56
N TYR A 164 -6.47 35.63 -21.42
CA TYR A 164 -5.11 36.14 -21.35
C TYR A 164 -4.21 35.15 -20.63
N PHE A 165 -2.95 35.13 -21.04
CA PHE A 165 -1.96 34.17 -20.60
C PHE A 165 -0.85 34.91 -19.85
N ASN A 166 -0.77 34.69 -18.55
CA ASN A 166 0.35 35.19 -17.77
C ASN A 166 1.48 34.18 -17.81
N ASP A 167 2.64 34.59 -18.25
CA ASP A 167 3.84 33.75 -18.14
C ASP A 167 4.19 33.58 -16.66
N VAL A 168 4.19 32.35 -16.21
CA VAL A 168 4.50 31.93 -14.85
C VAL A 168 5.66 30.91 -14.83
N THR A 169 6.39 30.83 -15.93
CA THR A 169 7.50 29.87 -16.10
C THR A 169 8.49 29.98 -14.98
N ASP A 170 9.01 31.18 -14.73
CA ASP A 170 9.99 31.40 -13.63
C ASP A 170 9.44 30.99 -12.27
N TYR A 171 8.13 31.22 -12.03
CA TYR A 171 7.49 30.85 -10.77
C TYR A 171 7.34 29.32 -10.64
N VAL A 172 6.89 28.64 -11.69
CA VAL A 172 6.74 27.19 -11.70
C VAL A 172 8.09 26.50 -11.58
N GLU A 173 9.09 26.99 -12.30
CA GLU A 173 10.48 26.49 -12.21
C GLU A 173 11.05 26.72 -10.80
N LEU A 174 10.86 27.90 -10.23
CA LEU A 174 11.30 28.20 -8.87
C LEU A 174 10.59 27.32 -7.83
N GLU A 175 9.29 27.12 -7.96
CA GLU A 175 8.52 26.23 -7.09
C GLU A 175 8.99 24.79 -7.21
N TYR A 176 9.26 24.32 -8.43
CA TYR A 176 9.81 23.00 -8.68
C TYR A 176 11.22 22.88 -8.05
N GLU A 177 12.12 23.83 -8.32
CA GLU A 177 13.45 23.84 -7.73
C GLU A 177 13.42 23.94 -6.20
N PHE A 178 12.51 24.74 -5.66
CA PHE A 178 12.29 24.84 -4.22
C PHE A 178 11.92 23.49 -3.62
N ARG A 179 10.97 22.77 -4.20
CA ARG A 179 10.58 21.41 -3.75
C ARG A 179 11.73 20.42 -3.92
N MET A 180 12.39 20.42 -5.06
CA MET A 180 13.49 19.50 -5.37
C MET A 180 14.74 19.77 -4.51
N SER A 181 14.92 20.99 -4.01
CA SER A 181 16.00 21.37 -3.10
C SER A 181 15.66 21.18 -1.62
N HIS A 182 14.43 20.82 -1.27
CA HIS A 182 14.05 20.49 0.11
C HIS A 182 14.98 19.43 0.69
N LYS A 183 15.31 19.59 1.97
CA LYS A 183 16.26 18.70 2.65
C LYS A 183 15.48 17.58 3.34
N ALA A 184 15.77 16.37 2.91
CA ALA A 184 15.35 15.15 3.59
C ALA A 184 16.47 14.63 4.50
N VAL A 185 16.08 13.96 5.56
CA VAL A 185 16.98 13.28 6.50
C VAL A 185 16.74 11.79 6.42
N ILE A 186 17.82 11.03 6.23
CA ILE A 186 17.80 9.57 6.24
C ILE A 186 18.65 9.10 7.39
N ILE A 187 18.13 8.19 8.21
CA ILE A 187 18.91 7.51 9.24
C ILE A 187 18.99 6.04 8.86
N ILE A 188 20.21 5.56 8.67
CA ILE A 188 20.50 4.17 8.34
C ILE A 188 21.09 3.52 9.58
N THR A 189 20.51 2.41 10.03
CA THR A 189 21.04 1.62 11.13
C THR A 189 21.29 0.19 10.65
N ILE A 190 22.41 -0.36 11.03
CA ILE A 190 22.73 -1.77 10.80
C ILE A 190 22.06 -2.58 11.88
N ASP A 191 21.22 -3.50 11.48
CA ASP A 191 20.51 -4.35 12.43
C ASP A 191 21.51 -5.30 13.12
N ASN A 192 21.42 -5.38 14.45
CA ASN A 192 22.18 -6.35 15.26
C ASN A 192 23.70 -6.24 15.15
N PHE A 193 24.23 -5.05 14.87
CA PHE A 193 25.66 -4.82 14.63
C PHE A 193 26.56 -5.43 15.72
N ASP A 194 26.28 -5.19 17.00
CA ASP A 194 27.12 -5.68 18.10
C ASP A 194 27.13 -7.21 18.18
N GLU A 195 26.00 -7.85 17.91
CA GLU A 195 25.87 -9.31 17.89
C GLU A 195 26.61 -9.90 16.67
N LEU A 196 26.43 -9.32 15.48
CA LEU A 196 27.13 -9.72 14.27
C LEU A 196 28.64 -9.61 14.48
N MET A 197 29.12 -8.51 15.08
CA MET A 197 30.54 -8.28 15.32
C MET A 197 31.11 -9.16 16.44
N SER A 198 30.31 -9.57 17.43
CA SER A 198 30.78 -10.44 18.51
C SER A 198 31.04 -11.88 18.05
N ASN A 199 30.36 -12.33 16.99
CA ASN A 199 30.40 -13.71 16.50
C ASN A 199 31.44 -13.96 15.41
N ILE A 200 32.22 -12.96 15.00
CA ILE A 200 33.26 -13.06 13.94
C ILE A 200 34.66 -12.74 14.47
N ARG A 201 35.67 -13.21 13.75
CA ARG A 201 37.09 -12.98 14.08
C ARG A 201 37.46 -11.52 13.90
N GLU A 202 38.43 -11.03 14.66
CA GLU A 202 38.87 -9.62 14.60
C GLU A 202 39.31 -9.18 13.20
N SER A 203 39.94 -10.07 12.44
CA SER A 203 40.35 -9.79 11.05
C SER A 203 39.17 -9.64 10.09
N GLU A 204 38.04 -10.30 10.36
CA GLU A 204 36.83 -10.26 9.55
C GLU A 204 36.00 -9.00 9.87
N LYS A 205 36.04 -8.54 11.12
CA LYS A 205 35.36 -7.29 11.54
C LYS A 205 35.75 -6.10 10.70
N ALA A 206 37.07 -5.92 10.48
CA ALA A 206 37.57 -4.83 9.67
C ALA A 206 37.06 -4.91 8.23
N HIS A 207 36.99 -6.11 7.66
CA HIS A 207 36.46 -6.30 6.31
C HIS A 207 34.99 -5.95 6.20
N VAL A 208 34.16 -6.44 7.14
CA VAL A 208 32.72 -6.14 7.18
C VAL A 208 32.47 -4.64 7.31
N VAL A 209 33.23 -3.92 8.15
CA VAL A 209 33.10 -2.46 8.29
C VAL A 209 33.41 -1.75 6.98
N VAL A 210 34.46 -2.18 6.27
CA VAL A 210 34.83 -1.60 4.95
C VAL A 210 33.74 -1.86 3.92
N GLU A 211 33.18 -3.06 3.86
CA GLU A 211 32.06 -3.38 2.93
C GLU A 211 30.81 -2.55 3.24
N ILE A 212 30.50 -2.30 4.51
CA ILE A 212 29.40 -1.43 4.91
C ILE A 212 29.64 0.02 4.47
N GLU A 213 30.84 0.56 4.73
CA GLU A 213 31.19 1.92 4.34
C GLU A 213 31.13 2.08 2.82
N LYS A 214 31.64 1.10 2.07
CA LYS A 214 31.54 1.06 0.62
C LYS A 214 30.10 1.01 0.12
N LEU A 215 29.25 0.20 0.74
CA LEU A 215 27.82 0.13 0.41
C LEU A 215 27.13 1.50 0.59
N ILE A 216 27.43 2.21 1.68
CA ILE A 216 26.89 3.55 1.93
C ILE A 216 27.45 4.56 0.92
N GLU A 217 28.74 4.49 0.56
CA GLU A 217 29.36 5.36 -0.45
C GLU A 217 28.70 5.12 -1.82
N GLU A 218 28.53 3.88 -2.25
CA GLU A 218 27.85 3.52 -3.51
C GLU A 218 26.38 3.98 -3.52
N PHE A 219 25.67 3.88 -2.39
CA PHE A 219 24.30 4.37 -2.26
C PHE A 219 24.20 5.89 -2.44
N LEU A 220 25.22 6.63 -2.08
CA LEU A 220 25.28 8.10 -2.18
C LEU A 220 25.96 8.58 -3.45
N GLU A 221 26.49 7.67 -4.27
CA GLU A 221 27.16 8.02 -5.52
C GLU A 221 26.21 8.79 -6.45
N ASN A 222 26.75 9.78 -7.14
CA ASN A 222 25.99 10.70 -8.01
C ASN A 222 24.90 11.54 -7.30
N THR A 223 24.99 11.73 -6.00
CA THR A 223 24.13 12.63 -5.23
C THR A 223 24.95 13.79 -4.63
N THR A 224 24.25 14.84 -4.18
CA THR A 224 24.83 15.93 -3.37
C THR A 224 24.70 15.64 -1.86
N ALA A 225 24.44 14.40 -1.49
CA ALA A 225 24.20 14.00 -0.11
C ALA A 225 25.46 14.12 0.76
N VAL A 226 25.23 14.46 2.02
CA VAL A 226 26.27 14.44 3.05
C VAL A 226 25.93 13.36 4.06
N SER A 227 26.84 12.41 4.26
CA SER A 227 26.69 11.38 5.28
C SER A 227 27.60 11.63 6.47
N LYS A 228 27.12 11.23 7.65
CA LYS A 228 27.88 11.26 8.90
C LYS A 228 27.67 9.97 9.68
N LYS A 229 28.73 9.24 9.93
CA LYS A 229 28.72 8.12 10.87
C LYS A 229 28.63 8.65 12.30
N VAL A 230 27.56 8.34 13.02
CA VAL A 230 27.29 8.85 14.38
C VAL A 230 27.60 7.79 15.44
N ALA A 231 27.43 6.52 15.10
CA ALA A 231 27.78 5.37 15.92
C ALA A 231 28.38 4.27 15.02
N SER A 232 28.86 3.19 15.61
CA SER A 232 29.41 2.04 14.87
C SER A 232 28.41 1.44 13.87
N ASP A 233 27.16 1.47 14.25
CA ASP A 233 26.00 0.89 13.55
C ASP A 233 25.10 1.92 12.87
N LYS A 234 25.39 3.25 12.97
CA LYS A 234 24.42 4.28 12.59
C LYS A 234 25.01 5.40 11.75
N PHE A 235 24.34 5.69 10.63
CA PHE A 235 24.68 6.77 9.70
C PHE A 235 23.50 7.73 9.58
N TYR A 236 23.82 9.03 9.56
CA TYR A 236 22.90 10.10 9.20
C TYR A 236 23.26 10.59 7.80
N VAL A 237 22.27 10.70 6.94
CA VAL A 237 22.41 11.20 5.58
C VAL A 237 21.45 12.36 5.38
N TYR A 238 21.98 13.46 4.87
CA TYR A 238 21.25 14.66 4.51
C TYR A 238 21.31 14.80 3.00
N MET A 239 20.17 14.80 2.32
CA MET A 239 20.10 14.92 0.87
C MET A 239 18.94 15.78 0.42
N GLU A 240 19.00 16.23 -0.83
CA GLU A 240 17.90 16.95 -1.46
C GLU A 240 16.84 15.99 -1.99
N GLU A 241 15.61 16.46 -2.05
CA GLU A 241 14.46 15.69 -2.53
C GLU A 241 14.67 15.13 -3.94
N ARG A 242 15.37 15.88 -4.82
CA ARG A 242 15.71 15.43 -6.18
C ARG A 242 16.50 14.11 -6.23
N HIS A 243 17.23 13.80 -5.18
CA HIS A 243 17.99 12.56 -5.05
C HIS A 243 17.23 11.48 -4.27
N LEU A 244 16.36 11.90 -3.36
CA LEU A 244 15.54 10.96 -2.57
C LEU A 244 14.42 10.32 -3.40
N ALA A 245 13.73 11.09 -4.25
CA ALA A 245 12.61 10.59 -5.03
C ALA A 245 12.97 9.35 -5.88
N PRO A 246 14.09 9.33 -6.64
CA PRO A 246 14.50 8.14 -7.37
C PRO A 246 14.83 6.93 -6.46
N ILE A 247 15.34 7.17 -5.25
CA ILE A 247 15.64 6.11 -4.27
C ILE A 247 14.34 5.45 -3.79
N ILE A 248 13.31 6.25 -3.54
CA ILE A 248 11.98 5.76 -3.16
C ILE A 248 11.36 4.95 -4.31
N GLU A 249 11.42 5.44 -5.55
CA GLU A 249 10.93 4.73 -6.75
C GLU A 249 11.62 3.38 -6.93
N GLN A 250 12.94 3.32 -6.68
CA GLN A 250 13.73 2.10 -6.70
C GLN A 250 13.55 1.22 -5.44
N ARG A 251 12.61 1.57 -4.55
CA ARG A 251 12.23 0.81 -3.35
C ARG A 251 13.42 0.48 -2.43
N PHE A 252 14.41 1.40 -2.33
CA PHE A 252 15.60 1.25 -1.49
C PHE A 252 16.39 -0.02 -1.81
N LYS A 253 16.88 -0.15 -3.04
CA LYS A 253 17.74 -1.28 -3.48
C LYS A 253 18.91 -1.59 -2.57
N ILE A 254 19.39 -0.62 -1.79
CA ILE A 254 20.46 -0.80 -0.80
C ILE A 254 20.13 -1.92 0.21
N LEU A 255 18.85 -2.15 0.53
CA LEU A 255 18.43 -3.25 1.42
C LEU A 255 18.81 -4.62 0.84
N GLU A 256 18.60 -4.82 -0.46
CA GLU A 256 18.96 -6.06 -1.15
C GLU A 256 20.48 -6.21 -1.30
N GLN A 257 21.18 -5.11 -1.53
CA GLN A 257 22.63 -5.10 -1.60
C GLN A 257 23.27 -5.43 -0.24
N ALA A 258 22.71 -4.89 0.85
CA ALA A 258 23.15 -5.19 2.20
C ALA A 258 23.03 -6.70 2.52
N ARG A 259 21.92 -7.33 2.15
CA ARG A 259 21.70 -8.77 2.35
C ARG A 259 22.70 -9.67 1.63
N LYS A 260 23.40 -9.17 0.62
CA LYS A 260 24.45 -9.93 -0.10
C LYS A 260 25.79 -9.91 0.65
N ILE A 261 25.95 -9.02 1.64
CA ILE A 261 27.16 -8.95 2.47
C ILE A 261 27.05 -10.05 3.54
N ALA A 262 27.86 -11.09 3.38
CA ALA A 262 27.94 -12.17 4.37
C ALA A 262 28.76 -11.76 5.58
N VAL A 263 28.26 -12.03 6.77
CA VAL A 263 28.94 -11.79 8.05
C VAL A 263 29.15 -13.13 8.75
N GLY A 264 30.36 -13.67 8.64
CA GLY A 264 30.65 -15.02 9.10
C GLY A 264 29.98 -16.10 8.23
N GLU A 265 29.81 -17.31 8.78
CA GLU A 265 29.31 -18.48 8.01
C GLU A 265 27.78 -18.55 7.90
N ARG A 266 27.01 -17.81 8.69
CA ARG A 266 25.57 -18.04 8.87
C ARG A 266 24.69 -16.79 8.89
N SER A 267 25.26 -15.60 8.74
CA SER A 267 24.50 -14.34 8.90
C SER A 267 24.77 -13.39 7.72
N ASN A 268 23.75 -12.73 7.26
CA ASN A 268 23.82 -11.65 6.29
C ASN A 268 23.53 -10.32 6.97
N LEU A 269 24.08 -9.24 6.41
CA LEU A 269 23.85 -7.89 6.87
C LEU A 269 22.44 -7.44 6.54
N THR A 270 21.74 -6.84 7.49
CA THR A 270 20.45 -6.18 7.25
C THR A 270 20.49 -4.72 7.71
N LEU A 271 19.68 -3.88 7.07
CA LEU A 271 19.62 -2.45 7.36
C LEU A 271 18.18 -2.04 7.69
N SER A 272 18.05 -1.17 8.68
CA SER A 272 16.82 -0.44 8.93
C SER A 272 17.02 1.03 8.57
N ILE A 273 16.13 1.59 7.75
CA ILE A 273 16.24 2.93 7.20
C ILE A 273 15.00 3.75 7.58
N GLY A 274 15.20 4.86 8.27
CA GLY A 274 14.16 5.84 8.55
C GLY A 274 14.36 7.10 7.72
N VAL A 275 13.33 7.52 6.99
CA VAL A 275 13.35 8.72 6.14
C VAL A 275 12.31 9.72 6.64
N GLY A 276 12.74 10.95 6.86
CA GLY A 276 11.90 12.10 7.13
C GLY A 276 12.04 13.15 6.03
N ARG A 277 10.93 13.46 5.39
CA ARG A 277 10.83 14.49 4.35
C ARG A 277 9.70 15.46 4.67
N ASP A 278 9.65 16.56 3.97
CA ASP A 278 8.61 17.60 4.06
C ASP A 278 8.42 18.22 5.47
N GLY A 279 9.44 18.12 6.34
CA GLY A 279 9.47 18.88 7.59
C GLY A 279 9.63 20.39 7.32
N ALA A 280 8.99 21.23 8.12
CA ALA A 280 9.12 22.68 8.03
C ALA A 280 10.58 23.17 8.19
N ASN A 281 11.44 22.32 8.77
CA ASN A 281 12.88 22.55 8.90
C ASN A 281 13.61 21.21 9.06
N LEU A 282 14.95 21.26 8.98
CA LEU A 282 15.79 20.07 9.07
C LEU A 282 15.64 19.27 10.38
N ALA A 283 15.38 19.97 11.50
CA ALA A 283 15.20 19.32 12.80
C ALA A 283 13.89 18.52 12.85
N GLU A 284 12.85 18.99 12.18
CA GLU A 284 11.58 18.28 12.05
C GLU A 284 11.71 17.09 11.11
N SER A 285 12.39 17.24 9.97
CA SER A 285 12.71 16.10 9.09
C SER A 285 13.54 15.04 9.83
N GLU A 286 14.49 15.44 10.69
CA GLU A 286 15.22 14.49 11.53
C GLU A 286 14.32 13.77 12.54
N LYS A 287 13.36 14.48 13.17
CA LYS A 287 12.38 13.87 14.06
C LYS A 287 11.52 12.85 13.30
N PHE A 288 11.09 13.17 12.09
CA PHE A 288 10.34 12.25 11.23
C PHE A 288 11.17 11.02 10.84
N ALA A 289 12.46 11.20 10.50
CA ALA A 289 13.37 10.10 10.21
C ALA A 289 13.57 9.17 11.42
N LYS A 290 13.67 9.72 12.64
CA LYS A 290 13.75 8.93 13.88
C LYS A 290 12.50 8.11 14.09
N GLN A 291 11.32 8.72 13.95
CA GLN A 291 10.04 8.02 14.08
C GLN A 291 9.90 6.92 13.02
N ALA A 292 10.29 7.19 11.77
CA ALA A 292 10.28 6.21 10.70
C ALA A 292 11.23 5.03 11.00
N LEU A 293 12.43 5.31 11.52
CA LEU A 293 13.38 4.27 11.93
C LEU A 293 12.84 3.42 13.10
N GLU A 294 12.24 4.05 14.11
CA GLU A 294 11.59 3.33 15.22
C GLU A 294 10.50 2.41 14.72
N MET A 295 9.72 2.85 13.74
CA MET A 295 8.71 2.01 13.09
C MET A 295 9.34 0.82 12.36
N CYS A 296 10.45 1.01 11.61
CA CYS A 296 11.18 -0.09 10.98
C CYS A 296 11.66 -1.12 11.99
N LEU A 297 12.33 -0.66 13.06
CA LEU A 297 12.87 -1.51 14.10
C LEU A 297 11.75 -2.24 14.86
N GLY A 298 10.65 -1.54 15.18
CA GLY A 298 9.46 -2.13 15.80
C GLY A 298 8.72 -3.15 14.92
N ARG A 299 9.02 -3.20 13.62
CA ARG A 299 8.46 -4.16 12.65
C ARG A 299 9.43 -5.31 12.32
N GLY A 300 10.54 -5.42 13.04
CA GLY A 300 11.54 -6.48 12.90
C GLY A 300 12.79 -6.12 12.09
N GLY A 301 12.95 -4.86 11.69
CA GLY A 301 14.11 -4.41 10.90
C GLY A 301 14.05 -4.81 9.44
N ASP A 302 15.22 -4.72 8.75
CA ASP A 302 15.41 -5.08 7.34
C ASP A 302 14.44 -4.42 6.37
N GLN A 303 14.16 -3.14 6.59
CA GLN A 303 13.22 -2.34 5.81
C GLN A 303 13.51 -0.86 5.86
N ALA A 304 12.95 -0.10 4.92
CA ALA A 304 12.90 1.34 4.96
C ALA A 304 11.48 1.83 5.26
N ALA A 305 11.35 2.88 6.06
CA ALA A 305 10.12 3.62 6.24
C ALA A 305 10.32 5.09 5.87
N VAL A 306 9.38 5.64 5.12
CA VAL A 306 9.33 7.05 4.76
C VAL A 306 8.13 7.66 5.47
N LYS A 307 8.36 8.71 6.27
CA LYS A 307 7.29 9.51 6.85
C LYS A 307 7.00 10.70 5.96
N GLU A 308 5.76 10.80 5.48
CA GLU A 308 5.25 11.81 4.57
C GLU A 308 3.80 12.16 4.98
N ASP A 309 3.46 13.43 5.10
CA ASP A 309 2.11 13.93 5.44
C ASP A 309 1.46 13.25 6.66
N GLY A 310 2.29 12.86 7.63
CA GLY A 310 1.81 12.18 8.85
C GLY A 310 1.65 10.65 8.71
N GLU A 311 1.74 10.11 7.51
CA GLU A 311 1.66 8.68 7.20
C GLU A 311 3.04 8.03 7.02
N PHE A 312 3.09 6.69 7.13
CA PHE A 312 4.30 5.92 6.92
C PHE A 312 4.14 4.99 5.71
N LYS A 313 5.09 5.08 4.76
CA LYS A 313 5.23 4.13 3.66
C LYS A 313 6.40 3.20 3.94
N PHE A 314 6.22 1.89 3.76
CA PHE A 314 7.23 0.87 4.06
C PHE A 314 7.73 0.19 2.78
N PHE A 315 9.04 -0.11 2.76
CA PHE A 315 9.73 -0.76 1.67
C PHE A 315 10.64 -1.86 2.21
N GLY A 316 10.66 -3.03 1.60
CA GLY A 316 11.43 -4.19 2.08
C GLY A 316 10.69 -5.01 3.13
N GLY A 317 11.41 -5.65 4.07
CA GLY A 317 10.82 -6.48 5.13
C GLY A 317 10.54 -7.92 4.68
N ILE A 318 11.38 -8.48 3.81
CA ILE A 318 11.25 -9.83 3.24
C ILE A 318 11.95 -10.88 4.12
N SER A 319 13.02 -10.51 4.84
CA SER A 319 13.75 -11.45 5.68
C SER A 319 13.09 -11.60 7.05
N SER A 320 12.98 -12.83 7.52
CA SER A 320 12.84 -13.12 8.94
C SER A 320 14.22 -12.87 9.57
N ALA A 321 14.31 -11.89 10.48
CA ALA A 321 15.54 -11.67 11.24
C ALA A 321 15.91 -12.97 12.01
N PRO A 322 17.21 -13.26 12.18
CA PRO A 322 17.62 -14.41 12.96
C PRO A 322 17.07 -14.33 14.38
N ASP A 323 16.72 -15.49 14.91
CA ASP A 323 16.18 -15.69 16.24
C ASP A 323 17.13 -15.08 17.30
N LYS A 324 16.74 -13.95 17.86
CA LYS A 324 17.52 -13.30 18.91
C LYS A 324 17.10 -13.82 20.26
N ASN A 325 17.89 -14.70 20.78
CA ASN A 325 17.80 -15.11 22.18
C ASN A 325 18.25 -13.95 23.11
N ASN A 326 17.41 -12.90 23.21
CA ASN A 326 17.70 -11.74 24.03
C ASN A 326 17.26 -11.99 25.50
N LYS A 327 17.80 -13.05 26.12
CA LYS A 327 17.50 -13.44 27.52
C LYS A 327 17.68 -12.27 28.50
N THR A 328 18.64 -11.39 28.25
CA THR A 328 18.86 -10.20 29.09
C THR A 328 17.69 -9.23 29.02
N ARG A 329 17.18 -8.96 27.82
CA ARG A 329 16.02 -8.07 27.62
C ARG A 329 14.75 -8.67 28.21
N ILE A 330 14.49 -9.95 27.94
CA ILE A 330 13.33 -10.67 28.51
C ILE A 330 13.39 -10.62 30.04
N ARG A 331 14.54 -10.86 30.65
CA ARG A 331 14.73 -10.78 32.10
C ARG A 331 14.46 -9.38 32.63
N MET A 332 14.90 -8.33 31.94
CA MET A 332 14.62 -6.95 32.35
C MET A 332 13.14 -6.62 32.25
N VAL A 333 12.48 -7.02 31.14
CA VAL A 333 11.03 -6.83 30.94
C VAL A 333 10.24 -7.61 32.00
N ALA A 334 10.61 -8.87 32.25
CA ALA A 334 9.97 -9.70 33.30
C ALA A 334 10.06 -9.07 34.67
N LYS A 335 11.22 -8.52 35.04
CA LYS A 335 11.40 -7.83 36.31
C LYS A 335 10.52 -6.57 36.40
N ALA A 336 10.50 -5.74 35.37
CA ALA A 336 9.66 -4.55 35.33
C ALA A 336 8.15 -4.91 35.33
N MET A 337 7.78 -5.99 34.68
CA MET A 337 6.41 -6.53 34.67
C MET A 337 5.98 -6.98 36.08
N LEU A 338 6.84 -7.71 36.78
CA LEU A 338 6.58 -8.10 38.17
C LEU A 338 6.39 -6.91 39.09
N GLU A 339 7.20 -5.87 38.94
CA GLU A 339 7.08 -4.65 39.72
C GLU A 339 5.73 -3.95 39.45
N LEU A 340 5.29 -3.91 38.19
CA LEU A 340 3.96 -3.40 37.84
C LEU A 340 2.85 -4.26 38.46
N ILE A 341 2.92 -5.58 38.34
CA ILE A 341 1.93 -6.52 38.91
C ILE A 341 1.80 -6.33 40.41
N CYS A 342 2.93 -6.31 41.15
CA CYS A 342 2.94 -6.17 42.59
C CYS A 342 2.43 -4.80 43.09
N ASN A 343 2.45 -3.79 42.27
CA ASN A 343 1.95 -2.45 42.60
C ASN A 343 0.44 -2.28 42.33
N HIS A 344 -0.24 -3.30 41.82
CA HIS A 344 -1.67 -3.27 41.51
C HIS A 344 -2.42 -4.39 42.24
N ASP A 345 -3.59 -4.08 42.76
CA ASP A 345 -4.41 -5.07 43.49
C ASP A 345 -5.14 -6.02 42.55
N LYS A 346 -5.45 -5.55 41.34
CA LYS A 346 -6.23 -6.27 40.35
C LYS A 346 -5.54 -6.26 38.99
N VAL A 347 -5.61 -7.39 38.27
CA VAL A 347 -5.14 -7.52 36.92
C VAL A 347 -6.25 -8.08 36.05
N LEU A 348 -6.61 -7.34 35.02
CA LEU A 348 -7.48 -7.82 33.93
C LEU A 348 -6.61 -8.12 32.71
N ILE A 349 -6.81 -9.28 32.13
CA ILE A 349 -6.09 -9.71 30.94
C ILE A 349 -7.09 -9.89 29.82
N MET A 350 -6.82 -9.37 28.63
CA MET A 350 -7.65 -9.62 27.45
C MET A 350 -6.78 -9.75 26.21
N GLY A 351 -7.24 -10.54 25.26
CA GLY A 351 -6.64 -10.64 23.93
C GLY A 351 -7.42 -9.86 22.86
N HIS A 352 -7.37 -10.35 21.64
CA HIS A 352 -8.20 -9.82 20.57
C HIS A 352 -9.59 -10.46 20.54
N ARG A 353 -10.59 -9.73 20.01
CA ARG A 353 -11.93 -10.28 19.78
C ARG A 353 -11.87 -11.46 18.81
N PHE A 354 -12.75 -12.44 18.96
CA PHE A 354 -12.65 -13.72 18.27
C PHE A 354 -11.35 -14.46 18.59
N GLY A 355 -10.93 -14.38 19.89
CA GLY A 355 -9.67 -14.93 20.36
C GLY A 355 -9.43 -16.37 19.93
N ASP A 356 -8.26 -16.62 19.37
CA ASP A 356 -7.79 -17.96 19.00
C ASP A 356 -6.99 -18.60 20.16
N LEU A 357 -6.36 -19.73 19.91
CA LEU A 357 -5.62 -20.45 20.95
C LEU A 357 -4.37 -19.68 21.41
N ASP A 358 -3.78 -18.78 20.60
CA ASP A 358 -2.66 -17.96 21.05
C ASP A 358 -3.15 -16.81 21.96
N SER A 359 -4.19 -16.13 21.54
CA SER A 359 -4.80 -15.04 22.29
C SER A 359 -5.32 -15.50 23.68
N VAL A 360 -6.16 -16.55 23.69
CA VAL A 360 -6.74 -17.06 24.95
C VAL A 360 -5.70 -17.83 25.76
N GLY A 361 -4.81 -18.58 25.12
CA GLY A 361 -3.75 -19.35 25.77
C GLY A 361 -2.74 -18.44 26.50
N SER A 362 -2.29 -17.37 25.84
CA SER A 362 -1.37 -16.38 26.43
C SER A 362 -2.01 -15.66 27.62
N ALA A 363 -3.27 -15.23 27.47
CA ALA A 363 -4.03 -14.60 28.56
C ALA A 363 -4.23 -15.55 29.74
N THR A 364 -4.59 -16.81 29.49
CA THR A 364 -4.81 -17.83 30.53
C THR A 364 -3.50 -18.17 31.26
N GLY A 365 -2.42 -18.41 30.51
CA GLY A 365 -1.10 -18.70 31.10
C GLY A 365 -0.57 -17.57 31.94
N PHE A 366 -0.71 -16.33 31.46
CA PHE A 366 -0.30 -15.14 32.21
C PHE A 366 -1.15 -14.98 33.47
N CYS A 367 -2.48 -15.10 33.39
CA CYS A 367 -3.38 -15.03 34.54
C CYS A 367 -3.02 -16.06 35.60
N CYS A 368 -2.81 -17.32 35.22
CA CYS A 368 -2.41 -18.39 36.11
C CYS A 368 -1.09 -18.06 36.82
N ALA A 369 -0.09 -17.59 36.10
CA ALA A 369 1.24 -17.29 36.63
C ALA A 369 1.26 -16.19 37.71
N ILE A 370 0.37 -15.20 37.62
CA ILE A 370 0.35 -14.04 38.50
C ILE A 370 -0.71 -14.11 39.59
N ARG A 371 -1.61 -15.08 39.56
CA ARG A 371 -2.80 -15.13 40.39
C ARG A 371 -2.49 -15.16 41.90
N ASN A 372 -1.37 -15.76 42.31
CA ASN A 372 -0.92 -15.78 43.67
C ASN A 372 -0.21 -14.49 44.12
N MET A 373 0.06 -13.58 43.21
CA MET A 373 0.80 -12.34 43.45
C MET A 373 -0.13 -11.14 43.67
N VAL A 374 -1.38 -11.24 43.20
CA VAL A 374 -2.36 -10.16 43.25
C VAL A 374 -3.65 -10.62 43.92
N ARG A 375 -4.47 -9.66 44.32
CA ARG A 375 -5.74 -9.96 44.97
C ARG A 375 -6.77 -10.58 43.99
N GLU A 376 -6.80 -10.09 42.78
CA GLU A 376 -7.73 -10.55 41.74
C GLU A 376 -7.04 -10.55 40.36
N ALA A 377 -7.11 -11.66 39.63
CA ALA A 377 -6.67 -11.75 38.26
C ALA A 377 -7.70 -12.53 37.44
N TYR A 378 -8.12 -11.96 36.33
CA TYR A 378 -9.13 -12.56 35.45
C TYR A 378 -8.80 -12.32 33.97
N VAL A 379 -9.18 -13.29 33.14
CA VAL A 379 -9.18 -13.17 31.68
C VAL A 379 -10.56 -12.70 31.23
N VAL A 380 -10.60 -11.59 30.55
CA VAL A 380 -11.83 -11.03 29.96
C VAL A 380 -12.03 -11.65 28.58
N VAL A 381 -13.14 -12.35 28.39
CA VAL A 381 -13.47 -13.02 27.13
C VAL A 381 -14.98 -13.08 26.94
N ASP A 382 -15.44 -12.86 25.70
CA ASP A 382 -16.84 -13.11 25.31
C ASP A 382 -16.97 -14.57 24.83
N PRO A 383 -17.57 -15.47 25.65
CA PRO A 383 -17.65 -16.89 25.32
C PRO A 383 -18.52 -17.19 24.09
N GLU A 384 -19.40 -16.28 23.69
CA GLU A 384 -20.25 -16.49 22.51
C GLU A 384 -19.50 -16.21 21.20
N GLN A 385 -18.62 -15.25 21.18
CA GLN A 385 -17.88 -14.84 19.98
C GLN A 385 -16.49 -15.47 19.87
N ASN A 386 -16.00 -16.12 20.91
CA ASN A 386 -14.63 -16.64 20.96
C ASN A 386 -14.45 -17.89 20.10
N LEU A 387 -13.32 -17.98 19.37
CA LEU A 387 -12.97 -19.14 18.54
C LEU A 387 -12.35 -20.29 19.35
N SER A 388 -11.88 -20.01 20.57
CA SER A 388 -11.20 -20.99 21.45
C SER A 388 -12.13 -21.58 22.52
N LYS A 389 -13.42 -21.76 22.21
CA LYS A 389 -14.39 -22.37 23.14
C LYS A 389 -13.93 -23.69 23.72
N THR A 390 -13.25 -24.51 22.92
CA THR A 390 -12.67 -25.79 23.34
C THR A 390 -11.65 -25.61 24.45
N LEU A 391 -10.76 -24.62 24.35
CA LEU A 391 -9.77 -24.31 25.38
C LEU A 391 -10.43 -23.76 26.64
N ILE A 392 -11.36 -22.82 26.52
CA ILE A 392 -12.09 -22.23 27.64
C ILE A 392 -12.81 -23.32 28.43
N ASN A 393 -13.54 -24.21 27.74
CA ASN A 393 -14.23 -25.33 28.37
C ASN A 393 -13.24 -26.29 29.04
N TYR A 394 -12.13 -26.61 28.36
CA TYR A 394 -11.10 -27.46 28.90
C TYR A 394 -10.53 -26.94 30.23
N ILE A 395 -10.20 -25.65 30.31
CA ILE A 395 -9.72 -25.02 31.53
C ILE A 395 -10.82 -25.02 32.61
N ASN A 396 -12.05 -24.63 32.31
CA ASN A 396 -13.15 -24.62 33.28
C ASN A 396 -13.50 -26.00 33.82
N GLU A 397 -13.28 -27.08 33.08
CA GLU A 397 -13.55 -28.46 33.52
C GLU A 397 -12.43 -29.04 34.40
N ASN A 398 -11.19 -28.59 34.19
CA ASN A 398 -10.01 -29.19 34.83
C ASN A 398 -9.38 -28.32 35.93
N GLU A 399 -9.71 -27.02 35.99
CA GLU A 399 -9.24 -26.11 37.02
C GLU A 399 -10.36 -25.80 38.02
N SER A 400 -10.02 -25.78 39.30
CA SER A 400 -10.95 -25.46 40.37
C SER A 400 -11.25 -23.96 40.47
N GLU A 401 -10.38 -23.15 39.91
CA GLU A 401 -10.45 -21.70 39.94
C GLU A 401 -11.11 -21.12 38.72
N HIS A 402 -11.85 -20.03 38.89
CA HIS A 402 -12.53 -19.35 37.81
C HIS A 402 -11.59 -18.32 37.13
N TYR A 403 -11.21 -18.56 35.90
CA TYR A 403 -10.29 -17.69 35.16
C TYR A 403 -11.03 -16.65 34.30
N TYR A 404 -12.15 -17.00 33.72
CA TYR A 404 -12.80 -16.22 32.69
C TYR A 404 -13.97 -15.40 33.21
N ILE A 405 -14.03 -14.14 32.82
CA ILE A 405 -15.14 -13.23 33.06
C ILE A 405 -15.58 -12.57 31.76
N THR A 406 -16.82 -12.16 31.72
CA THR A 406 -17.38 -11.44 30.57
C THR A 406 -16.84 -10.01 30.50
N PRO A 407 -16.88 -9.35 29.33
CA PRO A 407 -16.55 -7.92 29.21
C PRO A 407 -17.35 -7.03 30.17
N GLN A 408 -18.60 -7.36 30.45
CA GLN A 408 -19.45 -6.61 31.39
C GLN A 408 -18.94 -6.75 32.83
N GLU A 409 -18.63 -7.97 33.28
CA GLU A 409 -18.05 -8.21 34.59
C GLU A 409 -16.66 -7.57 34.75
N GLY A 410 -15.87 -7.54 33.65
CA GLY A 410 -14.59 -6.85 33.61
C GLY A 410 -14.73 -5.34 33.80
N LEU A 411 -15.73 -4.71 33.18
CA LEU A 411 -16.02 -3.29 33.37
C LEU A 411 -16.45 -2.95 34.80
N GLU A 412 -17.19 -3.83 35.47
CA GLU A 412 -17.64 -3.67 36.86
C GLU A 412 -16.48 -3.78 37.86
N ARG A 413 -15.43 -4.55 37.55
CA ARG A 413 -14.25 -4.74 38.38
C ARG A 413 -13.13 -3.71 38.13
N LEU A 414 -13.19 -3.01 36.98
CA LEU A 414 -12.19 -2.03 36.58
C LEU A 414 -12.24 -0.80 37.50
N ASP A 415 -11.09 -0.45 38.06
CA ASP A 415 -10.88 0.77 38.84
C ASP A 415 -9.53 1.42 38.52
N ASP A 416 -9.21 2.53 39.18
CA ASP A 416 -7.99 3.30 38.95
C ASP A 416 -6.69 2.54 39.28
N ASN A 417 -6.76 1.51 40.14
CA ASN A 417 -5.64 0.66 40.54
C ASN A 417 -5.62 -0.69 39.83
N THR A 418 -6.42 -0.84 38.74
CA THR A 418 -6.44 -2.05 37.93
C THR A 418 -5.38 -1.96 36.83
N LEU A 419 -4.54 -3.00 36.71
CA LEU A 419 -3.64 -3.18 35.57
C LEU A 419 -4.37 -3.96 34.46
N LEU A 420 -4.45 -3.37 33.27
CA LEU A 420 -4.95 -4.06 32.10
C LEU A 420 -3.77 -4.59 31.27
N VAL A 421 -3.70 -5.90 31.09
CA VAL A 421 -2.72 -6.55 30.21
C VAL A 421 -3.42 -6.99 28.92
N VAL A 422 -2.96 -6.49 27.79
CA VAL A 422 -3.46 -6.88 26.47
C VAL A 422 -2.45 -7.82 25.84
N THR A 423 -2.88 -9.04 25.51
CA THR A 423 -2.04 -10.07 24.88
C THR A 423 -2.45 -10.29 23.43
N ASP A 424 -1.49 -10.62 22.59
CA ASP A 424 -1.69 -11.03 21.19
C ASP A 424 -2.37 -10.00 20.29
N THR A 425 -2.41 -8.77 20.71
CA THR A 425 -2.77 -7.64 19.87
C THR A 425 -2.31 -6.32 20.48
N HIS A 426 -1.92 -5.39 19.64
CA HIS A 426 -1.72 -3.98 20.00
C HIS A 426 -2.62 -3.04 19.19
N ASN A 427 -3.60 -3.60 18.44
CA ASN A 427 -4.56 -2.84 17.67
C ASN A 427 -5.80 -2.53 18.52
N PRO A 428 -6.08 -1.24 18.84
CA PRO A 428 -7.23 -0.86 19.67
C PRO A 428 -8.59 -1.21 19.03
N ALA A 429 -8.62 -1.42 17.71
CA ALA A 429 -9.86 -1.81 17.01
C ALA A 429 -10.19 -3.30 17.19
N LEU A 430 -9.18 -4.14 17.51
CA LEU A 430 -9.30 -5.60 17.57
C LEU A 430 -9.38 -6.15 18.99
N VAL A 431 -9.15 -5.37 20.05
CA VAL A 431 -9.22 -5.86 21.42
C VAL A 431 -10.58 -6.47 21.76
N GLU A 432 -10.60 -7.39 22.71
CA GLU A 432 -11.81 -8.06 23.20
C GLU A 432 -12.86 -7.06 23.67
N SER A 433 -12.48 -6.06 24.45
CA SER A 433 -13.37 -4.99 24.92
C SER A 433 -12.76 -3.61 24.72
N LYS A 434 -13.34 -2.83 23.80
CA LYS A 434 -12.96 -1.43 23.59
C LYS A 434 -13.33 -0.54 24.77
N ASP A 435 -14.40 -0.87 25.47
CA ASP A 435 -14.90 -0.09 26.62
C ASP A 435 -13.96 -0.24 27.83
N ILE A 436 -13.43 -1.44 28.06
CA ILE A 436 -12.41 -1.68 29.10
C ILE A 436 -11.14 -0.92 28.73
N LEU A 437 -10.66 -1.04 27.49
CA LEU A 437 -9.46 -0.33 27.02
C LEU A 437 -9.60 1.19 27.17
N ALA A 438 -10.73 1.75 26.80
CA ALA A 438 -10.96 3.20 26.88
C ALA A 438 -11.00 3.75 28.30
N ARG A 439 -11.34 2.92 29.31
CA ARG A 439 -11.42 3.33 30.70
C ARG A 439 -10.19 2.95 31.54
N ALA A 440 -9.40 1.98 31.06
CA ALA A 440 -8.21 1.54 31.76
C ALA A 440 -7.15 2.65 31.78
N LYS A 441 -6.60 2.94 32.96
CA LYS A 441 -5.52 3.93 33.15
C LYS A 441 -4.14 3.32 33.02
N ASN A 442 -3.99 2.06 33.42
CA ASN A 442 -2.72 1.35 33.47
C ASN A 442 -2.77 0.22 32.46
N VAL A 443 -2.18 0.43 31.29
CA VAL A 443 -2.23 -0.54 30.18
C VAL A 443 -0.84 -1.07 29.88
N VAL A 444 -0.73 -2.39 29.75
CA VAL A 444 0.45 -3.13 29.29
C VAL A 444 0.07 -3.92 28.06
N VAL A 445 0.97 -3.98 27.07
CA VAL A 445 0.77 -4.76 25.84
C VAL A 445 1.89 -5.78 25.70
N ILE A 446 1.52 -7.04 25.41
CA ILE A 446 2.43 -8.15 25.08
C ILE A 446 1.98 -8.72 23.73
N ASP A 447 2.76 -8.51 22.68
CA ASP A 447 2.33 -8.91 21.34
C ASP A 447 3.52 -9.26 20.42
N HIS A 448 3.30 -10.19 19.51
CA HIS A 448 4.28 -10.64 18.52
C HIS A 448 3.99 -10.12 17.10
N HIS A 449 2.95 -9.34 16.93
CA HIS A 449 2.62 -8.74 15.64
C HIS A 449 3.54 -7.56 15.31
N ARG A 450 3.74 -7.30 14.03
CA ARG A 450 4.52 -6.13 13.56
C ARG A 450 3.85 -4.84 14.02
N ARG A 451 4.66 -3.92 14.57
CA ARG A 451 4.16 -2.65 15.10
C ARG A 451 3.35 -1.86 14.07
N MET A 452 2.16 -1.45 14.47
CA MET A 452 1.26 -0.59 13.68
C MET A 452 1.47 0.88 14.03
N VAL A 453 1.11 1.77 13.08
CA VAL A 453 1.16 3.23 13.29
C VAL A 453 0.20 3.66 14.40
N ASN A 454 -1.01 3.09 14.41
CA ASN A 454 -2.09 3.41 15.35
C ASN A 454 -2.25 2.27 16.37
N GLY A 455 -1.21 1.99 17.16
CA GLY A 455 -1.28 1.03 18.25
C GLY A 455 -1.99 1.58 19.47
N ILE A 456 -2.18 0.71 20.51
CA ILE A 456 -2.74 1.10 21.80
C ILE A 456 -1.77 2.10 22.47
N GLU A 457 -2.24 3.32 22.71
CA GLU A 457 -1.52 4.38 23.41
C GLU A 457 -2.51 5.21 24.26
N PRO A 458 -2.14 5.71 25.44
CA PRO A 458 -0.84 5.51 26.11
C PRO A 458 -0.73 4.13 26.78
N THR A 459 0.48 3.58 26.84
CA THR A 459 0.80 2.35 27.57
C THR A 459 1.88 2.61 28.61
N ILE A 460 1.79 1.94 29.78
CA ILE A 460 2.87 1.96 30.79
C ILE A 460 4.05 1.13 30.29
N MET A 461 3.76 0.00 29.65
CA MET A 461 4.75 -0.89 29.06
C MET A 461 4.21 -1.51 27.76
N SER A 462 5.07 -1.62 26.77
CA SER A 462 4.77 -2.30 25.51
C SER A 462 5.92 -3.27 25.20
N PHE A 463 5.64 -4.57 25.25
CA PHE A 463 6.56 -5.64 24.89
C PHE A 463 6.13 -6.24 23.55
N LEU A 464 6.68 -5.66 22.49
CA LEU A 464 6.41 -6.07 21.10
C LEU A 464 7.65 -6.76 20.54
N GLU A 465 7.52 -8.04 20.15
CA GLU A 465 8.59 -8.86 19.59
C GLU A 465 8.14 -9.55 18.31
N PRO A 466 8.23 -8.90 17.14
CA PRO A 466 7.76 -9.45 15.87
C PRO A 466 8.45 -10.74 15.41
N ASN A 467 9.60 -11.05 16.02
CA ASN A 467 10.36 -12.26 15.71
C ASN A 467 9.95 -13.46 16.58
N ALA A 468 9.17 -13.25 17.64
CA ALA A 468 8.59 -14.35 18.39
C ALA A 468 7.55 -15.10 17.55
N SER A 469 7.43 -16.39 17.77
CA SER A 469 6.47 -17.21 17.04
C SER A 469 5.02 -16.88 17.40
N SER A 470 4.78 -16.52 18.67
CA SER A 470 3.44 -16.34 19.23
C SER A 470 3.49 -15.49 20.51
N ALA A 471 2.35 -14.95 20.94
CA ALA A 471 2.20 -14.30 22.23
C ALA A 471 2.38 -15.29 23.38
N CYS A 472 1.99 -16.55 23.20
CA CYS A 472 2.24 -17.63 24.16
C CYS A 472 3.74 -17.89 24.38
N GLU A 473 4.57 -17.80 23.35
CA GLU A 473 6.04 -17.87 23.49
C GLU A 473 6.55 -16.73 24.39
N LEU A 474 6.13 -15.49 24.12
CA LEU A 474 6.53 -14.31 24.89
C LEU A 474 6.11 -14.41 26.36
N VAL A 475 4.87 -14.78 26.60
CA VAL A 475 4.34 -14.98 27.95
C VAL A 475 5.11 -16.09 28.67
N THR A 476 5.38 -17.22 28.00
CA THR A 476 6.17 -18.31 28.57
C THR A 476 7.57 -17.85 28.96
N ALA A 477 8.22 -17.09 28.07
CA ALA A 477 9.55 -16.54 28.34
C ALA A 477 9.58 -15.55 29.52
N LEU A 478 8.52 -14.76 29.71
CA LEU A 478 8.39 -13.87 30.89
C LEU A 478 8.18 -14.68 32.19
N ILE A 479 7.30 -15.68 32.14
CA ILE A 479 6.98 -16.54 33.29
C ILE A 479 8.23 -17.28 33.82
N GLU A 480 9.14 -17.67 32.94
CA GLU A 480 10.40 -18.33 33.31
C GLU A 480 11.23 -17.47 34.29
N TYR A 481 11.10 -16.13 34.22
CA TYR A 481 11.82 -15.18 35.07
C TYR A 481 10.97 -14.58 36.22
N PHE A 482 9.71 -14.97 36.38
CA PHE A 482 8.87 -14.48 37.49
C PHE A 482 9.24 -15.07 38.86
N GLY A 483 10.05 -16.13 38.89
CA GLY A 483 10.56 -16.71 40.11
C GLY A 483 9.62 -17.75 40.75
N GLU A 484 9.87 -18.07 42.04
CA GLU A 484 9.19 -19.16 42.73
C GLU A 484 7.72 -18.87 43.07
N ASP A 485 7.34 -17.60 43.16
CA ASP A 485 5.96 -17.17 43.44
C ASP A 485 5.04 -17.38 42.25
N SER A 486 5.61 -17.54 41.06
CA SER A 486 4.90 -17.85 39.81
C SER A 486 4.77 -19.37 39.64
N ASN A 487 3.57 -19.88 39.82
CA ASN A 487 3.29 -21.28 39.58
C ASN A 487 2.19 -21.42 38.51
N ILE A 488 2.52 -22.07 37.40
CA ILE A 488 1.53 -22.41 36.37
C ILE A 488 1.08 -23.86 36.54
N THR A 489 -0.22 -24.07 36.41
CA THR A 489 -0.80 -25.42 36.43
C THR A 489 -0.45 -26.17 35.13
N VAL A 490 -0.63 -27.48 35.12
CA VAL A 490 -0.45 -28.31 33.94
C VAL A 490 -1.36 -27.82 32.79
N HIS A 491 -2.60 -27.52 33.11
CA HIS A 491 -3.60 -27.09 32.09
C HIS A 491 -3.29 -25.69 31.52
N ALA A 492 -2.77 -24.77 32.36
CA ALA A 492 -2.29 -23.47 31.89
C ALA A 492 -1.04 -23.60 30.99
N ALA A 493 -0.15 -24.55 31.32
CA ALA A 493 1.01 -24.87 30.46
C ALA A 493 0.57 -25.50 29.13
N GLU A 494 -0.48 -26.30 29.12
CA GLU A 494 -1.10 -26.85 27.90
C GLU A 494 -1.77 -25.78 27.06
N ALA A 495 -2.42 -24.79 27.68
CA ALA A 495 -2.99 -23.64 26.99
C ALA A 495 -1.91 -22.80 26.26
N LEU A 496 -0.81 -22.50 26.94
CA LEU A 496 0.34 -21.83 26.35
C LEU A 496 0.96 -22.63 25.19
N LEU A 497 1.14 -23.94 25.37
CA LEU A 497 1.67 -24.81 24.33
C LEU A 497 0.72 -24.91 23.11
N ALA A 498 -0.59 -24.88 23.34
CA ALA A 498 -1.57 -24.87 22.27
C ALA A 498 -1.44 -23.61 21.40
N GLY A 499 -1.28 -22.41 21.98
CA GLY A 499 -1.06 -21.18 21.23
C GLY A 499 0.24 -21.24 20.42
N ILE A 500 1.36 -21.66 21.02
CA ILE A 500 2.61 -21.85 20.28
C ILE A 500 2.41 -22.81 19.09
N MET A 501 1.72 -23.93 19.30
CA MET A 501 1.48 -24.91 18.22
C MET A 501 0.55 -24.40 17.14
N LEU A 502 -0.40 -23.50 17.47
CA LEU A 502 -1.28 -22.88 16.49
C LEU A 502 -0.48 -22.00 15.53
N ASP A 503 0.24 -21.05 16.03
CA ASP A 503 0.94 -20.04 15.26
C ASP A 503 2.16 -20.58 14.50
N THR A 504 2.82 -21.58 15.06
CA THR A 504 3.93 -22.26 14.41
C THR A 504 3.49 -23.36 13.43
N LYS A 505 2.19 -23.62 13.29
CA LYS A 505 1.67 -24.76 12.52
C LYS A 505 2.36 -26.06 12.94
N ASN A 506 2.34 -26.35 14.24
CA ASN A 506 3.02 -27.50 14.86
C ASN A 506 4.56 -27.47 14.65
N PHE A 507 5.20 -26.34 14.92
CA PHE A 507 6.65 -26.11 14.82
C PHE A 507 7.20 -26.20 13.38
N ILE A 508 6.38 -25.90 12.37
CA ILE A 508 6.80 -25.86 10.96
C ILE A 508 7.17 -24.44 10.53
N MET A 509 6.41 -23.44 10.97
CA MET A 509 6.56 -22.04 10.54
C MET A 509 6.98 -21.15 11.71
N LYS A 510 7.73 -20.08 11.43
CA LYS A 510 8.17 -19.08 12.43
C LYS A 510 8.77 -19.69 13.71
N THR A 511 9.37 -20.86 13.61
CA THR A 511 9.88 -21.59 14.78
C THR A 511 11.36 -21.32 14.93
N GLY A 512 11.72 -20.66 16.03
CA GLY A 512 13.09 -20.37 16.41
C GLY A 512 13.58 -21.19 17.60
N VAL A 513 14.80 -20.89 18.05
CA VAL A 513 15.37 -21.52 19.26
C VAL A 513 14.51 -21.20 20.49
N SER A 514 14.08 -19.94 20.63
CA SER A 514 13.24 -19.47 21.74
C SER A 514 11.91 -20.22 21.80
N THR A 515 11.32 -20.54 20.64
CA THR A 515 10.08 -21.33 20.56
C THR A 515 10.25 -22.72 21.15
N PHE A 516 11.36 -23.40 20.82
CA PHE A 516 11.67 -24.72 21.40
C PHE A 516 12.04 -24.64 22.89
N GLU A 517 12.73 -23.58 23.32
CA GLU A 517 13.01 -23.34 24.73
C GLU A 517 11.70 -23.15 25.52
N ALA A 518 10.77 -22.35 25.03
CA ALA A 518 9.44 -22.16 25.61
C ALA A 518 8.66 -23.48 25.69
N ALA A 519 8.62 -24.24 24.59
CA ALA A 519 7.95 -25.54 24.57
C ALA A 519 8.59 -26.55 25.54
N ALA A 520 9.92 -26.56 25.66
CA ALA A 520 10.64 -27.40 26.62
C ALA A 520 10.32 -26.99 28.07
N PHE A 521 10.25 -25.69 28.38
CA PHE A 521 9.84 -25.18 29.69
C PHE A 521 8.41 -25.64 30.03
N LEU A 522 7.46 -25.48 29.12
CA LEU A 522 6.07 -25.92 29.31
C LEU A 522 5.96 -27.44 29.50
N LYS A 523 6.73 -28.21 28.73
CA LYS A 523 6.81 -29.67 28.91
C LYS A 523 7.36 -30.04 30.28
N LYS A 524 8.37 -29.30 30.78
CA LYS A 524 8.91 -29.48 32.14
C LYS A 524 7.87 -29.15 33.23
N LYS A 525 6.95 -28.21 32.97
CA LYS A 525 5.81 -27.87 33.83
C LYS A 525 4.68 -28.92 33.77
N GLY A 526 4.81 -29.94 32.95
CA GLY A 526 3.92 -31.09 32.87
C GLY A 526 2.96 -31.11 31.70
N ALA A 527 3.01 -30.13 30.77
CA ALA A 527 2.11 -30.08 29.63
C ALA A 527 2.11 -31.41 28.84
N ASP A 528 0.92 -31.96 28.59
CA ASP A 528 0.73 -33.17 27.77
C ASP A 528 0.39 -32.82 26.33
N THR A 529 1.27 -33.17 25.43
CA THR A 529 1.09 -32.92 23.99
C THR A 529 -0.12 -33.64 23.39
N ILE A 530 -0.59 -34.73 24.03
CA ILE A 530 -1.80 -35.43 23.60
C ILE A 530 -3.04 -34.61 23.99
N ALA A 531 -3.07 -34.06 25.22
CA ALA A 531 -4.12 -33.16 25.65
C ALA A 531 -4.17 -31.90 24.77
N VAL A 532 -3.02 -31.29 24.50
CA VAL A 532 -2.91 -30.15 23.57
C VAL A 532 -3.44 -30.52 22.19
N LYS A 533 -3.09 -31.68 21.62
CA LYS A 533 -3.59 -32.13 20.31
C LYS A 533 -5.12 -32.24 20.26
N LYS A 534 -5.77 -32.59 21.38
CA LYS A 534 -7.24 -32.66 21.47
C LYS A 534 -7.89 -31.28 21.37
N LEU A 535 -7.20 -30.19 21.77
CA LEU A 535 -7.72 -28.83 21.63
C LEU A 535 -7.87 -28.39 20.17
N PHE A 536 -7.14 -29.04 19.27
CA PHE A 536 -7.23 -28.86 17.81
C PHE A 536 -8.22 -29.82 17.13
N ALA A 537 -8.97 -30.60 17.90
CA ALA A 537 -9.91 -31.55 17.30
C ALA A 537 -11.08 -30.81 16.66
N ASN A 538 -11.32 -31.10 15.39
CA ASN A 538 -12.47 -30.60 14.65
C ASN A 538 -13.67 -31.52 14.86
N SER A 539 -14.88 -30.99 14.70
CA SER A 539 -16.07 -31.82 14.58
C SER A 539 -16.01 -32.68 13.32
N ILE A 540 -16.75 -33.78 13.30
CA ILE A 540 -16.82 -34.62 12.11
C ILE A 540 -17.40 -33.85 10.91
N GLU A 541 -18.27 -32.89 11.16
CA GLU A 541 -18.87 -32.01 10.16
C GLU A 541 -17.79 -31.10 9.54
N THR A 542 -17.01 -30.39 10.37
CA THR A 542 -15.91 -29.55 9.91
C THR A 542 -14.87 -30.36 9.15
N TYR A 543 -14.59 -31.61 9.60
CA TYR A 543 -13.69 -32.52 8.89
C TYR A 543 -14.21 -32.88 7.49
N HIS A 544 -15.52 -33.21 7.37
CA HIS A 544 -16.13 -33.51 6.08
C HIS A 544 -16.09 -32.29 5.14
N GLN A 545 -16.40 -31.11 5.66
CA GLN A 545 -16.37 -29.86 4.90
C GLN A 545 -14.96 -29.55 4.38
N LYS A 546 -13.96 -29.63 5.25
CA LYS A 546 -12.55 -29.48 4.87
C LYS A 546 -12.15 -30.50 3.80
N SER A 547 -12.49 -31.76 3.99
CA SER A 547 -12.17 -32.82 3.04
C SER A 547 -12.85 -32.62 1.68
N SER A 548 -14.09 -32.12 1.65
CA SER A 548 -14.79 -31.75 0.42
C SER A 548 -14.06 -30.66 -0.35
N LEU A 549 -13.61 -29.59 0.35
CA LEU A 549 -12.81 -28.53 -0.23
C LEU A 549 -11.49 -29.04 -0.80
N ILE A 550 -10.74 -29.87 -0.07
CA ILE A 550 -9.48 -30.46 -0.52
C ILE A 550 -9.71 -31.32 -1.77
N ASN A 551 -10.77 -32.12 -1.80
CA ASN A 551 -11.11 -32.96 -2.95
C ASN A 551 -11.52 -32.16 -4.20
N SER A 552 -12.00 -30.92 -4.05
CA SER A 552 -12.30 -30.02 -5.17
C SER A 552 -11.06 -29.36 -5.77
N ALA A 553 -9.90 -29.51 -5.13
CA ALA A 553 -8.68 -28.82 -5.52
C ALA A 553 -8.13 -29.30 -6.86
N HIS A 554 -7.66 -28.37 -7.65
CA HIS A 554 -6.94 -28.62 -8.89
C HIS A 554 -5.65 -27.78 -8.92
N LEU A 555 -4.65 -28.27 -9.63
CA LEU A 555 -3.39 -27.55 -9.79
C LEU A 555 -3.50 -26.54 -10.93
N TYR A 556 -3.06 -25.32 -10.68
CA TYR A 556 -2.93 -24.24 -11.64
C TYR A 556 -1.61 -23.50 -11.41
N LYS A 557 -0.64 -23.59 -12.32
CA LYS A 557 0.69 -22.94 -12.23
C LYS A 557 1.36 -23.08 -10.85
N GLU A 558 1.61 -24.29 -10.39
CA GLU A 558 2.21 -24.57 -9.07
C GLU A 558 1.37 -24.07 -7.87
N CYS A 559 0.11 -23.69 -8.11
CA CYS A 559 -0.86 -23.31 -7.09
C CYS A 559 -1.97 -24.36 -7.00
N ALA A 560 -2.41 -24.67 -5.78
CA ALA A 560 -3.61 -25.46 -5.55
C ALA A 560 -4.81 -24.52 -5.41
N VAL A 561 -5.82 -24.69 -6.26
CA VAL A 561 -7.05 -23.88 -6.23
C VAL A 561 -8.23 -24.80 -5.92
N ALA A 562 -8.90 -24.56 -4.82
CA ALA A 562 -10.12 -25.23 -4.40
C ALA A 562 -11.29 -24.27 -4.33
N TYR A 563 -12.51 -24.76 -4.51
CA TYR A 563 -13.71 -23.93 -4.37
C TYR A 563 -14.91 -24.76 -3.94
N THR A 564 -15.88 -24.10 -3.33
CA THR A 564 -17.19 -24.70 -3.03
C THR A 564 -18.31 -23.68 -3.24
N GLU A 565 -19.44 -24.17 -3.74
CA GLU A 565 -20.71 -23.42 -3.83
C GLU A 565 -21.63 -23.73 -2.64
N GLU A 566 -21.25 -24.68 -1.80
CA GLU A 566 -22.01 -25.02 -0.60
C GLU A 566 -21.70 -24.05 0.52
N SER A 567 -22.72 -23.58 1.23
CA SER A 567 -22.59 -22.69 2.39
C SER A 567 -22.85 -23.49 3.67
N PHE A 568 -21.94 -23.41 4.63
CA PHE A 568 -22.07 -24.04 5.95
C PHE A 568 -21.64 -23.06 7.05
N SER A 569 -22.02 -23.35 8.29
CA SER A 569 -21.81 -22.45 9.44
C SER A 569 -20.34 -22.06 9.66
N ASP A 570 -19.40 -23.01 9.48
CA ASP A 570 -17.98 -22.85 9.81
C ASP A 570 -17.06 -22.83 8.58
N ILE A 571 -17.61 -22.45 7.42
CA ILE A 571 -16.89 -22.49 6.14
C ILE A 571 -15.59 -21.71 6.15
N ARG A 572 -15.48 -20.61 6.90
CA ARG A 572 -14.25 -19.83 7.05
C ARG A 572 -13.13 -20.66 7.66
N ILE A 573 -13.42 -21.41 8.69
CA ILE A 573 -12.48 -22.27 9.40
C ILE A 573 -12.06 -23.42 8.49
N ALA A 574 -13.02 -24.11 7.89
CA ALA A 574 -12.79 -25.21 6.97
C ALA A 574 -11.95 -24.78 5.75
N ALA A 575 -12.25 -23.62 5.15
CA ALA A 575 -11.52 -23.08 4.01
C ALA A 575 -10.07 -22.70 4.37
N SER A 576 -9.86 -22.08 5.53
CA SER A 576 -8.52 -21.75 6.02
C SER A 576 -7.68 -23.00 6.26
N GLN A 577 -8.26 -24.02 6.93
CA GLN A 577 -7.60 -25.31 7.19
C GLN A 577 -7.35 -26.09 5.89
N ALA A 578 -8.27 -26.06 4.93
CA ALA A 578 -8.08 -26.67 3.63
C ALA A 578 -6.92 -26.01 2.86
N ALA A 579 -6.84 -24.67 2.89
CA ALA A 579 -5.75 -23.95 2.28
C ALA A 579 -4.38 -24.31 2.90
N ASP A 580 -4.31 -24.43 4.23
CA ASP A 580 -3.09 -24.88 4.92
C ASP A 580 -2.70 -26.31 4.53
N GLU A 581 -3.66 -27.23 4.41
CA GLU A 581 -3.39 -28.64 4.10
C GLU A 581 -2.97 -28.84 2.64
N LEU A 582 -3.54 -28.07 1.70
CA LEU A 582 -3.16 -28.08 0.29
C LEU A 582 -1.69 -27.69 0.05
N LEU A 583 -1.08 -26.92 0.93
CA LEU A 583 0.36 -26.61 0.87
C LEU A 583 1.25 -27.83 1.16
N GLY A 584 0.72 -28.88 1.77
CA GLY A 584 1.46 -30.15 2.00
C GLY A 584 1.61 -31.01 0.73
N ILE A 585 1.00 -30.61 -0.38
CA ILE A 585 1.07 -31.36 -1.64
C ILE A 585 2.37 -31.02 -2.38
N THR A 586 3.10 -32.04 -2.79
CA THR A 586 4.35 -31.87 -3.54
C THR A 586 4.13 -31.05 -4.81
N GLY A 587 4.93 -30.00 -5.00
CA GLY A 587 4.86 -29.11 -6.15
C GLY A 587 3.89 -27.92 -5.99
N VAL A 588 3.20 -27.79 -4.85
CA VAL A 588 2.35 -26.65 -4.54
C VAL A 588 3.18 -25.59 -3.83
N LYS A 589 3.26 -24.39 -4.41
CA LYS A 589 3.92 -23.20 -3.83
C LYS A 589 2.94 -22.27 -3.11
N ALA A 590 1.67 -22.24 -3.55
CA ALA A 590 0.60 -21.49 -2.91
C ALA A 590 -0.73 -22.23 -3.03
N SER A 591 -1.65 -21.96 -2.13
CA SER A 591 -3.00 -22.50 -2.13
C SER A 591 -4.04 -21.40 -2.01
N PHE A 592 -5.14 -21.56 -2.74
CA PHE A 592 -6.24 -20.61 -2.78
C PHE A 592 -7.55 -21.37 -2.61
N VAL A 593 -8.37 -20.97 -1.64
CA VAL A 593 -9.67 -21.58 -1.40
C VAL A 593 -10.74 -20.52 -1.54
N ILE A 594 -11.67 -20.73 -2.48
CA ILE A 594 -12.76 -19.81 -2.81
C ILE A 594 -14.06 -20.35 -2.21
N TYR A 595 -14.78 -19.52 -1.47
CA TYR A 595 -16.06 -19.88 -0.84
C TYR A 595 -16.97 -18.67 -0.71
N GLU A 596 -18.26 -18.92 -0.55
CA GLU A 596 -19.26 -17.87 -0.38
C GLU A 596 -19.70 -17.76 1.09
N THR A 597 -19.87 -16.55 1.57
CA THR A 597 -20.48 -16.27 2.88
C THR A 597 -21.35 -15.02 2.78
N ASN A 598 -22.63 -15.16 3.13
CA ASN A 598 -23.60 -14.06 3.11
C ASN A 598 -23.70 -13.32 1.76
N GLY A 599 -23.61 -14.04 0.65
CA GLY A 599 -23.68 -13.46 -0.69
C GLY A 599 -22.39 -12.79 -1.18
N VAL A 600 -21.28 -12.92 -0.43
CA VAL A 600 -19.96 -12.38 -0.80
C VAL A 600 -19.00 -13.53 -1.00
N ILE A 601 -18.27 -13.51 -2.11
CA ILE A 601 -17.20 -14.48 -2.37
C ILE A 601 -15.97 -14.09 -1.58
N ASN A 602 -15.41 -15.05 -0.85
CA ASN A 602 -14.19 -14.90 -0.09
C ASN A 602 -13.11 -15.80 -0.70
N ILE A 603 -11.86 -15.35 -0.69
CA ILE A 603 -10.71 -16.16 -1.09
C ILE A 603 -9.72 -16.16 0.07
N SER A 604 -9.37 -17.35 0.56
CA SER A 604 -8.29 -17.56 1.51
C SER A 604 -7.05 -18.03 0.78
N ALA A 605 -5.93 -17.34 0.94
CA ALA A 605 -4.67 -17.64 0.29
C ALA A 605 -3.58 -18.00 1.31
N ARG A 606 -2.76 -19.01 1.00
CA ARG A 606 -1.65 -19.48 1.83
C ARG A 606 -0.41 -19.76 0.98
N SER A 607 0.78 -19.60 1.60
CA SER A 607 2.07 -19.93 1.00
C SER A 607 3.09 -20.26 2.08
N MET A 608 4.12 -21.02 1.73
CA MET A 608 5.31 -21.24 2.57
C MET A 608 6.46 -20.25 2.25
N GLY A 609 6.17 -19.13 1.57
CA GLY A 609 7.14 -18.09 1.23
C GLY A 609 7.66 -18.14 -0.21
N ALA A 610 7.45 -19.24 -0.93
CA ALA A 610 7.85 -19.37 -2.35
C ALA A 610 6.97 -18.54 -3.31
N CYS A 611 5.78 -18.16 -2.88
CA CYS A 611 4.85 -17.27 -3.58
C CYS A 611 4.37 -16.20 -2.61
N ASN A 612 4.41 -14.93 -3.02
CA ASN A 612 3.86 -13.84 -2.20
C ASN A 612 2.35 -13.73 -2.45
N VAL A 613 1.56 -14.41 -1.61
CA VAL A 613 0.09 -14.39 -1.75
C VAL A 613 -0.53 -13.04 -1.42
N GLN A 614 0.18 -12.16 -0.70
CA GLN A 614 -0.28 -10.80 -0.46
C GLN A 614 -0.43 -10.03 -1.77
N ILE A 615 0.57 -10.06 -2.66
CA ILE A 615 0.54 -9.38 -3.96
C ILE A 615 -0.65 -9.88 -4.80
N VAL A 616 -0.87 -11.20 -4.83
CA VAL A 616 -2.00 -11.80 -5.57
C VAL A 616 -3.34 -11.34 -5.00
N MET A 617 -3.48 -11.24 -3.67
CA MET A 617 -4.73 -10.78 -3.06
C MET A 617 -4.92 -9.27 -3.17
N GLU A 618 -3.85 -8.47 -3.12
CA GLU A 618 -3.91 -7.02 -3.31
C GLU A 618 -4.38 -6.64 -4.71
N SER A 619 -3.98 -7.37 -5.77
CA SER A 619 -4.49 -7.15 -7.12
C SER A 619 -6.00 -7.41 -7.25
N LEU A 620 -6.56 -8.19 -6.32
CA LEU A 620 -8.00 -8.46 -6.19
C LEU A 620 -8.71 -7.55 -5.17
N GLY A 621 -8.03 -6.50 -4.67
CA GLY A 621 -8.58 -5.57 -3.69
C GLY A 621 -8.58 -6.09 -2.25
N GLY A 622 -7.84 -7.16 -1.98
CA GLY A 622 -7.66 -7.74 -0.65
C GLY A 622 -6.35 -7.30 0.01
N GLY A 623 -5.85 -8.13 0.93
CA GLY A 623 -4.59 -7.86 1.62
C GLY A 623 -4.16 -9.02 2.52
N GLY A 624 -3.04 -8.83 3.21
CA GLY A 624 -2.51 -9.84 4.12
C GLY A 624 -1.00 -9.73 4.28
N HIS A 625 -0.35 -10.87 4.35
CA HIS A 625 1.10 -11.02 4.46
C HIS A 625 1.64 -11.97 3.39
N LEU A 626 2.96 -12.04 3.27
CA LEU A 626 3.67 -12.92 2.34
C LEU A 626 3.11 -14.37 2.30
N THR A 627 2.79 -14.93 3.46
CA THR A 627 2.38 -16.33 3.61
C THR A 627 0.89 -16.54 3.81
N MET A 628 0.14 -15.49 4.18
CA MET A 628 -1.30 -15.54 4.45
C MET A 628 -1.97 -14.26 3.99
N ALA A 629 -2.96 -14.38 3.11
CA ALA A 629 -3.72 -13.24 2.62
C ALA A 629 -5.16 -13.65 2.32
N ALA A 630 -6.04 -12.67 2.16
CA ALA A 630 -7.44 -12.90 1.83
C ALA A 630 -8.02 -11.73 1.03
N THR A 631 -9.09 -11.99 0.31
CA THR A 631 -9.88 -10.96 -0.36
C THR A 631 -11.37 -11.28 -0.31
N GLN A 632 -12.20 -10.26 -0.50
CA GLN A 632 -13.65 -10.36 -0.62
C GLN A 632 -14.08 -9.75 -1.95
N LEU A 633 -14.88 -10.48 -2.72
CA LEU A 633 -15.32 -10.08 -4.05
C LEU A 633 -16.85 -10.06 -4.13
N ASN A 634 -17.41 -8.98 -4.63
CA ASN A 634 -18.84 -8.88 -4.94
C ASN A 634 -19.07 -9.31 -6.40
N CYS A 635 -18.94 -10.61 -6.67
CA CYS A 635 -19.11 -11.18 -8.02
C CYS A 635 -19.59 -12.63 -7.93
N SER A 636 -19.87 -13.27 -9.07
CA SER A 636 -20.22 -14.70 -9.09
C SER A 636 -18.99 -15.59 -8.84
N MET A 637 -19.22 -16.84 -8.40
CA MET A 637 -18.15 -17.84 -8.20
C MET A 637 -17.29 -18.03 -9.46
N ASN A 638 -17.91 -18.11 -10.64
CA ASN A 638 -17.19 -18.29 -11.90
C ASN A 638 -16.32 -17.09 -12.24
N GLU A 639 -16.80 -15.88 -11.96
CA GLU A 639 -16.03 -14.66 -12.16
C GLU A 639 -14.86 -14.55 -11.17
N ALA A 640 -15.08 -14.91 -9.90
CA ALA A 640 -14.02 -14.94 -8.90
C ALA A 640 -12.89 -15.93 -9.26
N ARG A 641 -13.24 -17.11 -9.76
CA ARG A 641 -12.28 -18.10 -10.27
C ARG A 641 -11.45 -17.56 -11.43
N LYS A 642 -12.10 -16.87 -12.38
CA LYS A 642 -11.41 -16.25 -13.51
C LYS A 642 -10.46 -15.14 -13.05
N ARG A 643 -10.93 -14.22 -12.22
CA ARG A 643 -10.11 -13.12 -11.67
C ARG A 643 -8.91 -13.64 -10.88
N LEU A 644 -9.10 -14.72 -10.11
CA LEU A 644 -8.00 -15.36 -9.40
C LEU A 644 -6.97 -15.97 -10.36
N ALA A 645 -7.43 -16.63 -11.42
CA ALA A 645 -6.52 -17.18 -12.43
C ALA A 645 -5.71 -16.07 -13.13
N ASP A 646 -6.39 -14.99 -13.54
CA ASP A 646 -5.74 -13.83 -14.15
C ASP A 646 -4.70 -13.19 -13.19
N ALA A 647 -5.01 -13.06 -11.90
CA ALA A 647 -4.09 -12.54 -10.88
C ALA A 647 -2.88 -13.45 -10.62
N ILE A 648 -3.07 -14.78 -10.65
CA ILE A 648 -1.98 -15.75 -10.56
C ILE A 648 -1.10 -15.66 -11.81
N ASP A 649 -1.70 -15.50 -13.01
CA ASP A 649 -0.96 -15.36 -14.26
C ASP A 649 -0.09 -14.12 -14.26
N GLU A 650 -0.65 -12.98 -13.87
CA GLU A 650 0.08 -11.72 -13.76
C GLU A 650 1.24 -11.82 -12.74
N TYR A 651 1.00 -12.46 -11.60
CA TYR A 651 2.04 -12.66 -10.60
C TYR A 651 3.22 -13.47 -11.15
N TRP A 652 2.97 -14.60 -11.81
CA TRP A 652 4.01 -15.46 -12.35
C TRP A 652 4.72 -14.83 -13.57
N GLU A 653 4.02 -14.07 -14.42
CA GLU A 653 4.63 -13.34 -15.53
C GLU A 653 5.61 -12.27 -15.04
N ASN A 654 5.23 -11.53 -14.00
CA ASN A 654 6.08 -10.50 -13.41
C ASN A 654 7.29 -11.06 -12.62
N ASN A 655 7.17 -12.27 -12.06
CA ASN A 655 8.22 -12.89 -11.25
C ASN A 655 8.98 -14.02 -11.97
N SER A 656 8.64 -14.37 -13.23
CA SER A 656 9.39 -15.35 -14.05
C SER A 656 10.63 -14.75 -14.71
N GLN A 657 10.95 -13.48 -14.48
CA GLN A 657 12.13 -12.78 -15.02
C GLN A 657 13.28 -12.65 -13.99
N GLU A 658 13.14 -13.23 -12.81
CA GLU A 658 14.21 -13.44 -11.83
C GLU A 658 14.59 -14.94 -11.76
#